data_b7138f4faecb42dad14839d4d85638c0
#
_entry.id   b7138f4faecb42dad14839d4d85638c0
#
_cell.length_a   1.000
_cell.length_b   1.000
_cell.length_c   1.000
_cell.angle_alpha   90.00
_cell.angle_beta   90.00
_cell.angle_gamma   90.00
#
_symmetry.space_group_name_H-M   'P 1'
#
loop_
_entity.id
_entity.type
_entity.pdbx_description
1 polymer ?
#
loop_
_entity_poly.entity_id
_entity_poly.type
_entity_poly.pdbx_seq_one_letter_code
_entity_poly.pdbx_strand_id
1 'polypeptide(L)'
;MGNSIDLAYERLLKIEPEFSESLRLKPNESDTRLKVLDRFLFEVLNWRHEAVFTEPPTESGYIDYLLTIGERYSAMVIEAKRSGLLQPATKGDEVMHVTLSGPVVRPLVPGIRQAMTYAMENGVAVAAVTDGCTWLFFKASRTHGKPPMSGKGVLFPNLTAVVANFAKFSQLLGAAAIVNRHHLAHLNEAEGLRITDAEQQFYVLDPREARMRLRDPLASDAALLFAQFFSRLSNEKDREMLRDCFVETGESRKADIELQKIIQRVVNTITPLETGHGNALQAELERAITTHRSETILLIGNKGAGKSTFIDRFFEQVLPLRLRDKCVVARVDLEDYHGDPKAIVGWALQELRSALEARICASNPPSYDELIGIFFTEYQRWSIGARRHLYETNRIEFKDQFGRHIEERRESQAGEYVRLLLAWASRGHQKLPCLIFDNTDQFPAEIQDLVYQMAHSLESAAPVFNVVPITDRTVWRLSKAGALQSYSAHSFYLPVPDAKEIISRRVEFLKSKVESEPKAAKSYFSKLGFRVEVNDLAVLADAVGKVFVDNDYVSGFIGRLGNFDIRRMLRIAERIFLSPELKIDDIIKSRFGGDSVTANLFRAHRALIKGEYDRFSEAENEFISNVFQTDPQRPGPPLLGFYLLWLLRQRLYSFRPNDDNVENRHWAAIELCQLFEGCGVTEDLVMSSLNRLYDRRLIEALDPNVEHVSVADKIAIKESGLAHLELVLNSTVYVEQMALVTGLNELSARDEIKRNLQQGSFGDIRDAFLRYVSKIDNGRLGVPPNELYSQIRSARSYVWSLVRHPKKRRAGIKA
;
A
#
# COMPACT_ATOMS: atom_id res chain seq x y z
N MET A 1 -1.64 2.83 17.06
CA MET A 1 -2.85 3.50 17.58
C MET A 1 -2.83 3.72 19.10
N GLY A 2 -2.27 2.84 19.94
CA GLY A 2 -2.18 3.05 21.39
C GLY A 2 -1.48 4.34 21.82
N ASN A 3 -0.36 4.68 21.21
CA ASN A 3 0.44 5.86 21.58
C ASN A 3 -0.23 7.23 21.40
N SER A 4 -1.25 7.35 20.58
CA SER A 4 -1.90 8.65 20.29
C SER A 4 -2.96 9.04 21.33
N ILE A 5 -3.73 8.07 21.84
CA ILE A 5 -4.75 8.32 22.88
C ILE A 5 -4.08 8.55 24.24
N ASP A 6 -3.03 7.79 24.54
CA ASP A 6 -2.27 7.93 25.79
C ASP A 6 -1.63 9.32 25.91
N LEU A 7 -1.02 9.82 24.82
CA LEU A 7 -0.46 11.17 24.75
C LEU A 7 -1.54 12.27 24.91
N ALA A 8 -2.70 12.07 24.31
CA ALA A 8 -3.81 13.00 24.45
C ALA A 8 -4.35 13.01 25.90
N TYR A 9 -4.40 11.85 26.54
CA TYR A 9 -4.78 11.72 27.94
C TYR A 9 -3.78 12.40 28.89
N GLU A 10 -2.48 12.19 28.65
CA GLU A 10 -1.44 12.90 29.44
C GLU A 10 -1.53 14.42 29.29
N ARG A 11 -1.85 14.93 28.11
CA ARG A 11 -2.09 16.37 27.88
C ARG A 11 -3.31 16.86 28.67
N LEU A 12 -4.41 16.08 28.62
CA LEU A 12 -5.61 16.43 29.39
C LEU A 12 -5.30 16.52 30.87
N LEU A 13 -4.61 15.53 31.48
CA LEU A 13 -4.28 15.53 32.89
C LEU A 13 -3.41 16.73 33.32
N LYS A 14 -2.57 17.24 32.41
CA LYS A 14 -1.77 18.46 32.69
C LYS A 14 -2.61 19.72 32.69
N ILE A 15 -3.63 19.79 31.84
CA ILE A 15 -4.45 21.00 31.66
C ILE A 15 -5.74 20.97 32.51
N GLU A 16 -6.20 19.78 32.91
CA GLU A 16 -7.43 19.60 33.70
C GLU A 16 -7.53 20.53 34.94
N PRO A 17 -6.48 20.73 35.74
CA PRO A 17 -6.58 21.66 36.88
C PRO A 17 -6.91 23.10 36.46
N GLU A 18 -6.34 23.57 35.33
CA GLU A 18 -6.62 24.91 34.81
C GLU A 18 -8.05 25.01 34.26
N PHE A 19 -8.55 23.95 33.63
CA PHE A 19 -9.94 23.88 33.19
C PHE A 19 -10.90 23.93 34.38
N SER A 20 -10.65 23.13 35.41
CA SER A 20 -11.46 23.09 36.64
C SER A 20 -11.51 24.46 37.32
N GLU A 21 -10.39 25.16 37.38
CA GLU A 21 -10.32 26.52 37.95
C GLU A 21 -11.08 27.51 37.08
N SER A 22 -10.87 27.49 35.76
CA SER A 22 -11.56 28.35 34.81
C SER A 22 -13.07 28.17 34.85
N LEU A 23 -13.56 26.93 34.90
CA LEU A 23 -14.97 26.60 34.98
C LEU A 23 -15.65 27.00 36.28
N ARG A 24 -14.91 26.98 37.43
CA ARG A 24 -15.40 27.45 38.73
C ARG A 24 -15.78 28.94 38.73
N LEU A 25 -15.10 29.75 37.93
CA LEU A 25 -15.37 31.18 37.78
C LEU A 25 -16.62 31.46 36.94
N LYS A 26 -17.30 30.44 36.41
CA LYS A 26 -18.50 30.54 35.55
C LYS A 26 -18.32 31.57 34.43
N PRO A 27 -17.33 31.39 33.57
CA PRO A 27 -17.03 32.30 32.47
C PRO A 27 -18.22 32.45 31.52
N ASN A 28 -18.27 33.56 30.78
CA ASN A 28 -19.23 33.77 29.70
C ASN A 28 -18.93 32.76 28.56
N GLU A 29 -19.76 32.77 27.56
CA GLU A 29 -19.67 31.81 26.43
C GLU A 29 -18.34 31.97 25.66
N SER A 30 -17.96 33.21 25.33
CA SER A 30 -16.70 33.49 24.64
C SER A 30 -15.47 33.07 25.44
N ASP A 31 -15.47 33.32 26.75
CA ASP A 31 -14.40 32.89 27.66
C ASP A 31 -14.37 31.35 27.83
N THR A 32 -15.52 30.68 27.83
CA THR A 32 -15.62 29.22 27.87
C THR A 32 -15.00 28.60 26.58
N ARG A 33 -15.30 29.21 25.46
CA ARG A 33 -14.72 28.77 24.16
C ARG A 33 -13.20 28.93 24.18
N LEU A 34 -12.70 30.13 24.44
CA LEU A 34 -11.27 30.43 24.38
C LEU A 34 -10.45 29.66 25.43
N LYS A 35 -10.91 29.58 26.69
CA LYS A 35 -10.11 29.04 27.79
C LYS A 35 -10.21 27.53 27.98
N VAL A 36 -11.29 26.93 27.44
CA VAL A 36 -11.57 25.48 27.60
C VAL A 36 -11.73 24.77 26.28
N LEU A 37 -12.68 25.17 25.43
CA LEU A 37 -13.01 24.38 24.22
C LEU A 37 -11.92 24.43 23.16
N ASP A 38 -11.34 25.60 22.88
CA ASP A 38 -10.22 25.72 21.93
C ASP A 38 -9.02 24.86 22.37
N ARG A 39 -8.71 24.90 23.67
CA ARG A 39 -7.61 24.08 24.21
C ARG A 39 -7.92 22.58 24.18
N PHE A 40 -9.18 22.19 24.43
CA PHE A 40 -9.59 20.80 24.24
C PHE A 40 -9.38 20.35 22.80
N LEU A 41 -9.83 21.14 21.82
CA LEU A 41 -9.73 20.77 20.40
C LEU A 41 -8.28 20.76 19.93
N PHE A 42 -7.52 21.82 20.19
CA PHE A 42 -6.21 21.99 19.60
C PHE A 42 -5.08 21.34 20.41
N GLU A 43 -5.06 21.53 21.74
CA GLU A 43 -3.96 21.05 22.57
C GLU A 43 -4.15 19.58 23.01
N VAL A 44 -5.38 19.16 23.33
CA VAL A 44 -5.66 17.79 23.81
C VAL A 44 -5.92 16.85 22.65
N LEU A 45 -6.89 17.17 21.79
CA LEU A 45 -7.37 16.28 20.72
C LEU A 45 -6.64 16.45 19.38
N ASN A 46 -5.70 17.39 19.32
CA ASN A 46 -4.80 17.63 18.20
C ASN A 46 -5.51 17.91 16.87
N TRP A 47 -6.62 18.68 16.92
CA TRP A 47 -7.25 19.19 15.73
C TRP A 47 -6.36 20.21 15.04
N ARG A 48 -6.30 20.19 13.70
CA ARG A 48 -5.61 21.22 12.92
C ARG A 48 -6.50 22.46 12.82
N HIS A 49 -5.91 23.66 12.90
CA HIS A 49 -6.66 24.91 12.81
C HIS A 49 -7.47 25.01 11.52
N GLU A 50 -6.95 24.49 10.40
CA GLU A 50 -7.62 24.51 9.10
C GLU A 50 -8.86 23.60 9.04
N ALA A 51 -9.01 22.67 9.97
CA ALA A 51 -10.12 21.73 10.07
C ALA A 51 -11.22 22.16 11.05
N VAL A 52 -11.04 23.28 11.73
CA VAL A 52 -11.98 23.82 12.73
C VAL A 52 -12.38 25.23 12.31
N PHE A 53 -13.62 25.40 11.87
CA PHE A 53 -14.17 26.71 11.55
C PHE A 53 -14.93 27.22 12.76
N THR A 54 -14.60 28.42 13.21
CA THR A 54 -15.29 29.13 14.29
C THR A 54 -16.19 30.20 13.71
N GLU A 55 -17.42 30.28 14.23
CA GLU A 55 -18.44 31.26 13.83
C GLU A 55 -18.76 31.32 12.32
N PRO A 56 -18.78 30.19 11.58
CA PRO A 56 -19.24 30.25 10.21
C PRO A 56 -20.72 30.69 10.18
N PRO A 57 -21.09 31.61 9.27
CA PRO A 57 -22.47 32.11 9.17
C PRO A 57 -23.39 31.04 8.58
N THR A 58 -24.62 31.00 9.06
CA THR A 58 -25.73 30.18 8.53
C THR A 58 -26.96 31.05 8.39
N GLU A 59 -28.05 30.52 7.78
CA GLU A 59 -29.31 31.24 7.67
C GLU A 59 -29.91 31.56 9.04
N SER A 60 -29.71 30.71 10.03
CA SER A 60 -30.26 30.82 11.39
C SER A 60 -29.32 31.47 12.41
N GLY A 61 -28.08 31.84 12.03
CA GLY A 61 -27.14 32.48 12.92
C GLY A 61 -25.67 32.05 12.68
N TYR A 62 -24.89 31.94 13.73
CA TYR A 62 -23.48 31.55 13.67
C TYR A 62 -23.29 30.25 14.43
N ILE A 63 -22.53 29.29 13.85
CA ILE A 63 -22.16 28.04 14.48
C ILE A 63 -20.93 28.29 15.37
N ASP A 64 -20.93 27.85 16.62
CA ASP A 64 -19.74 28.05 17.46
C ASP A 64 -18.52 27.32 16.90
N TYR A 65 -18.66 26.01 16.54
CA TYR A 65 -17.61 25.25 15.85
C TYR A 65 -18.19 24.32 14.80
N LEU A 66 -17.59 24.35 13.61
CA LEU A 66 -17.83 23.38 12.55
C LEU A 66 -16.54 22.61 12.30
N LEU A 67 -16.53 21.32 12.62
CA LEU A 67 -15.41 20.44 12.39
C LEU A 67 -15.50 19.84 10.98
N THR A 68 -14.39 19.87 10.25
CA THR A 68 -14.32 19.38 8.86
C THR A 68 -13.26 18.30 8.68
N ILE A 69 -13.48 17.45 7.65
CA ILE A 69 -12.53 16.44 7.22
C ILE A 69 -12.12 16.78 5.79
N GLY A 70 -10.82 16.98 5.56
CA GLY A 70 -10.35 17.44 4.26
C GLY A 70 -10.88 18.84 3.91
N GLU A 71 -10.88 19.21 2.64
CA GLU A 71 -11.18 20.59 2.21
C GLU A 71 -12.69 20.91 2.15
N ARG A 72 -13.59 19.91 2.16
CA ARG A 72 -15.01 20.15 1.81
C ARG A 72 -16.05 19.35 2.60
N TYR A 73 -15.64 18.52 3.55
CA TYR A 73 -16.60 17.66 4.27
C TYR A 73 -16.82 18.12 5.69
N SER A 74 -18.00 18.68 5.96
CA SER A 74 -18.43 19.06 7.31
C SER A 74 -18.87 17.82 8.09
N ALA A 75 -18.19 17.52 9.20
CA ALA A 75 -18.34 16.27 9.94
C ALA A 75 -19.17 16.39 11.21
N MET A 76 -19.02 17.50 11.96
CA MET A 76 -19.72 17.70 13.23
C MET A 76 -19.92 19.19 13.51
N VAL A 77 -21.10 19.52 14.02
CA VAL A 77 -21.41 20.83 14.60
C VAL A 77 -21.26 20.76 16.12
N ILE A 78 -20.58 21.73 16.75
CA ILE A 78 -20.54 21.87 18.20
C ILE A 78 -21.16 23.21 18.56
N GLU A 79 -22.17 23.16 19.42
CA GLU A 79 -22.81 24.31 20.01
C GLU A 79 -22.30 24.51 21.44
N ALA A 80 -21.69 25.64 21.68
CA ALA A 80 -21.17 26.00 22.99
C ALA A 80 -22.18 26.81 23.79
N LYS A 81 -22.15 26.71 25.10
CA LYS A 81 -22.92 27.53 26.03
C LYS A 81 -22.02 28.00 27.17
N ARG A 82 -22.41 29.09 27.81
CA ARG A 82 -21.68 29.58 28.98
C ARG A 82 -21.59 28.51 30.06
N SER A 83 -20.48 28.44 30.75
CA SER A 83 -20.23 27.47 31.82
C SER A 83 -21.32 27.47 32.90
N GLY A 84 -21.74 26.26 33.27
CA GLY A 84 -22.77 26.04 34.31
C GLY A 84 -24.21 26.21 33.82
N LEU A 85 -24.45 26.43 32.52
CA LEU A 85 -25.80 26.51 31.98
C LEU A 85 -26.39 25.13 31.68
N LEU A 86 -25.56 24.18 31.29
CA LEU A 86 -25.95 22.83 30.91
C LEU A 86 -25.79 21.88 32.12
N GLN A 87 -26.74 21.93 33.03
CA GLN A 87 -26.75 21.06 34.22
C GLN A 87 -27.75 19.93 34.03
N PRO A 88 -27.31 18.73 33.61
CA PRO A 88 -28.20 17.59 33.49
C PRO A 88 -28.77 17.17 34.84
N ALA A 89 -30.02 16.71 34.86
CA ALA A 89 -30.67 16.25 36.12
C ALA A 89 -30.16 14.86 36.51
N THR A 90 -28.84 14.78 36.79
CA THR A 90 -28.16 13.57 37.31
C THR A 90 -27.19 13.94 38.42
N LYS A 91 -26.93 13.02 39.34
CA LYS A 91 -26.00 13.20 40.46
C LYS A 91 -24.71 12.41 40.33
N GLY A 92 -24.56 11.61 39.27
CA GLY A 92 -23.41 10.73 39.07
C GLY A 92 -22.42 11.27 38.04
N ASP A 93 -21.19 10.72 38.07
CA ASP A 93 -20.09 11.00 37.15
C ASP A 93 -20.00 9.93 36.04
N GLU A 94 -21.06 9.15 35.85
CA GLU A 94 -21.08 8.07 34.84
C GLU A 94 -21.54 8.60 33.48
N VAL A 95 -20.88 8.12 32.43
CA VAL A 95 -21.33 8.35 31.05
C VAL A 95 -22.61 7.58 30.78
N MET A 96 -23.61 8.26 30.27
CA MET A 96 -24.94 7.63 30.07
C MET A 96 -25.51 7.89 28.69
N HIS A 97 -26.34 6.94 28.24
CA HIS A 97 -27.17 7.12 27.05
C HIS A 97 -28.52 7.75 27.44
N VAL A 98 -28.79 8.93 26.89
CA VAL A 98 -29.97 9.73 27.26
C VAL A 98 -30.85 9.99 26.04
N THR A 99 -32.20 9.98 26.23
CA THR A 99 -33.11 10.42 25.19
C THR A 99 -33.11 11.94 25.10
N LEU A 100 -32.97 12.51 23.89
CA LEU A 100 -32.82 13.96 23.67
C LEU A 100 -34.01 14.79 24.11
N SER A 101 -35.21 14.21 24.20
CA SER A 101 -36.39 14.79 24.79
C SER A 101 -36.65 14.41 26.25
N GLY A 102 -35.71 13.65 26.85
CA GLY A 102 -35.85 13.11 28.19
C GLY A 102 -35.65 14.13 29.32
N PRO A 103 -36.12 13.82 30.55
CA PRO A 103 -36.03 14.74 31.69
C PRO A 103 -34.60 15.07 32.09
N VAL A 104 -33.65 14.13 31.92
CA VAL A 104 -32.24 14.30 32.30
C VAL A 104 -31.59 15.47 31.51
N VAL A 105 -31.90 15.60 30.25
CA VAL A 105 -31.31 16.60 29.34
C VAL A 105 -32.22 17.84 29.13
N ARG A 106 -33.24 18.02 29.94
CA ARG A 106 -34.16 19.14 29.80
C ARG A 106 -33.49 20.52 29.76
N PRO A 107 -32.44 20.79 30.56
CA PRO A 107 -31.69 22.06 30.49
C PRO A 107 -30.90 22.21 29.18
N LEU A 108 -30.56 21.10 28.49
CA LEU A 108 -29.78 21.09 27.26
C LEU A 108 -30.65 21.28 26.00
N VAL A 109 -32.00 21.14 26.10
CA VAL A 109 -32.91 21.12 24.94
C VAL A 109 -32.79 22.37 24.05
N PRO A 110 -32.64 23.58 24.55
CA PRO A 110 -32.42 24.74 23.67
C PRO A 110 -31.20 24.63 22.81
N GLY A 111 -30.04 24.24 23.40
CA GLY A 111 -28.77 24.00 22.68
C GLY A 111 -28.87 22.84 21.70
N ILE A 112 -29.54 21.74 22.07
CA ILE A 112 -29.80 20.60 21.18
C ILE A 112 -30.53 21.03 19.93
N ARG A 113 -31.62 21.82 20.07
CA ARG A 113 -32.41 22.32 18.92
C ARG A 113 -31.59 23.24 18.04
N GLN A 114 -30.79 24.14 18.64
CA GLN A 114 -29.93 25.06 17.90
C GLN A 114 -28.88 24.30 17.10
N ALA A 115 -28.18 23.37 17.73
CA ALA A 115 -27.19 22.50 17.05
C ALA A 115 -27.82 21.64 15.94
N MET A 116 -29.07 21.15 16.11
CA MET A 116 -29.81 20.45 15.07
C MET A 116 -30.13 21.35 13.88
N THR A 117 -30.55 22.56 14.11
CA THR A 117 -30.85 23.52 13.02
C THR A 117 -29.58 23.79 12.21
N TYR A 118 -28.48 24.11 12.85
CA TYR A 118 -27.21 24.36 12.20
C TYR A 118 -26.65 23.14 11.47
N ALA A 119 -26.80 21.96 12.05
CA ALA A 119 -26.39 20.72 11.42
C ALA A 119 -27.20 20.44 10.15
N MET A 120 -28.50 20.71 10.16
CA MET A 120 -29.40 20.55 9.01
C MET A 120 -29.07 21.51 7.87
N GLU A 121 -28.82 22.78 8.18
CA GLU A 121 -28.44 23.81 7.19
C GLU A 121 -27.09 23.50 6.51
N ASN A 122 -26.16 22.81 7.23
CA ASN A 122 -24.83 22.46 6.72
C ASN A 122 -24.71 20.99 6.25
N GLY A 123 -25.82 20.26 6.21
CA GLY A 123 -25.82 18.85 5.78
C GLY A 123 -25.03 17.91 6.70
N VAL A 124 -24.89 18.27 7.99
CA VAL A 124 -24.11 17.52 8.97
C VAL A 124 -25.01 16.57 9.74
N ALA A 125 -24.61 15.30 9.83
CA ALA A 125 -25.43 14.28 10.49
C ALA A 125 -25.27 14.25 12.02
N VAL A 126 -24.17 14.80 12.57
CA VAL A 126 -23.77 14.67 13.98
C VAL A 126 -23.56 16.05 14.60
N ALA A 127 -24.02 16.21 15.83
CA ALA A 127 -23.79 17.43 16.61
C ALA A 127 -23.41 17.12 18.05
N ALA A 128 -22.76 18.08 18.68
CA ALA A 128 -22.50 18.10 20.12
C ALA A 128 -22.99 19.42 20.73
N VAL A 129 -23.37 19.36 22.00
CA VAL A 129 -23.68 20.53 22.82
C VAL A 129 -22.82 20.48 24.08
N THR A 130 -22.19 21.62 24.42
CA THR A 130 -21.28 21.69 25.58
C THR A 130 -21.29 23.05 26.26
N ASP A 131 -20.98 23.09 27.53
CA ASP A 131 -20.64 24.28 28.32
C ASP A 131 -19.19 24.21 28.89
N GLY A 132 -18.35 23.36 28.28
CA GLY A 132 -17.01 23.06 28.71
C GLY A 132 -16.91 22.01 29.83
N CYS A 133 -17.97 21.84 30.63
CA CYS A 133 -18.07 20.87 31.72
C CYS A 133 -18.90 19.64 31.27
N THR A 134 -20.07 19.90 30.76
CA THR A 134 -21.01 18.90 30.27
C THR A 134 -20.86 18.73 28.75
N TRP A 135 -20.91 17.50 28.26
CA TRP A 135 -20.88 17.18 26.83
C TRP A 135 -21.98 16.22 26.45
N LEU A 136 -22.75 16.53 25.41
CA LEU A 136 -23.77 15.67 24.85
C LEU A 136 -23.53 15.52 23.34
N PHE A 137 -23.26 14.30 22.88
CA PHE A 137 -23.10 13.95 21.49
C PHE A 137 -24.35 13.22 20.97
N PHE A 138 -24.81 13.57 19.79
CA PHE A 138 -26.04 12.98 19.23
C PHE A 138 -26.11 13.08 17.70
N LYS A 139 -26.99 12.27 17.10
CA LYS A 139 -27.35 12.39 15.68
C LYS A 139 -28.34 13.54 15.49
N ALA A 140 -27.93 14.56 14.75
CA ALA A 140 -28.72 15.74 14.48
C ALA A 140 -29.76 15.55 13.36
N SER A 141 -29.47 14.69 12.39
CA SER A 141 -30.36 14.35 11.29
C SER A 141 -30.71 12.87 11.27
N ARG A 142 -31.89 12.51 10.71
CA ARG A 142 -32.40 11.15 10.61
C ARG A 142 -33.18 10.97 9.33
N THR A 143 -32.96 9.85 8.65
CA THR A 143 -33.60 9.52 7.36
C THR A 143 -34.69 8.45 7.46
N HIS A 144 -34.95 7.88 8.66
CA HIS A 144 -35.82 6.72 8.87
C HIS A 144 -37.21 7.06 9.44
N GLY A 145 -37.66 8.30 9.22
CA GLY A 145 -39.04 8.74 9.55
C GLY A 145 -39.35 9.03 11.02
N LYS A 146 -38.32 8.95 11.93
CA LYS A 146 -38.46 9.34 13.33
C LYS A 146 -37.95 10.76 13.57
N PRO A 147 -38.64 11.59 14.39
CA PRO A 147 -38.13 12.91 14.71
C PRO A 147 -36.75 12.87 15.37
N PRO A 148 -35.81 13.77 15.03
CA PRO A 148 -34.48 13.81 15.63
C PRO A 148 -34.47 13.82 17.16
N MET A 149 -35.43 14.60 17.77
CA MET A 149 -35.55 14.69 19.23
C MET A 149 -35.99 13.40 19.93
N SER A 150 -36.52 12.41 19.20
CA SER A 150 -36.84 11.08 19.76
C SER A 150 -35.63 10.19 19.91
N GLY A 151 -34.46 10.62 19.43
CA GLY A 151 -33.23 9.88 19.49
C GLY A 151 -32.55 9.88 20.83
N LYS A 152 -31.45 9.15 20.91
CA LYS A 152 -30.59 9.13 22.08
C LYS A 152 -29.23 9.72 21.75
N GLY A 153 -28.55 10.23 22.79
CA GLY A 153 -27.18 10.71 22.72
C GLY A 153 -26.33 10.16 23.84
N VAL A 154 -25.03 10.38 23.73
CA VAL A 154 -24.04 10.04 24.75
C VAL A 154 -23.74 11.27 25.58
N LEU A 155 -24.07 11.23 26.88
CA LEU A 155 -23.91 12.32 27.83
C LEU A 155 -22.72 12.06 28.75
N PHE A 156 -21.80 13.01 28.81
CA PHE A 156 -20.79 13.17 29.86
C PHE A 156 -21.27 14.30 30.78
N PRO A 157 -21.69 14.00 32.00
CA PRO A 157 -22.38 15.00 32.86
C PRO A 157 -21.45 16.06 33.40
N ASN A 158 -20.16 15.82 33.47
CA ASN A 158 -19.17 16.76 34.01
C ASN A 158 -17.75 16.41 33.55
N LEU A 159 -16.77 17.24 33.88
CA LEU A 159 -15.38 17.06 33.50
C LEU A 159 -14.75 15.78 34.08
N THR A 160 -15.14 15.39 35.30
CA THR A 160 -14.69 14.13 35.92
C THR A 160 -15.09 12.92 35.08
N ALA A 161 -16.31 12.91 34.57
CA ALA A 161 -16.78 11.86 33.63
C ALA A 161 -15.97 11.83 32.33
N VAL A 162 -15.57 12.99 31.81
CA VAL A 162 -14.71 13.09 30.61
C VAL A 162 -13.34 12.49 30.90
N VAL A 163 -12.70 12.86 32.03
CA VAL A 163 -11.38 12.34 32.40
C VAL A 163 -11.42 10.83 32.65
N ALA A 164 -12.41 10.36 33.41
CA ALA A 164 -12.55 8.93 33.71
C ALA A 164 -12.84 8.05 32.49
N ASN A 165 -13.47 8.62 31.45
CA ASN A 165 -13.84 7.91 30.24
C ASN A 165 -13.21 8.53 28.98
N PHE A 166 -11.98 9.01 29.11
CA PHE A 166 -11.33 9.78 28.04
C PHE A 166 -11.17 9.01 26.74
N ALA A 167 -10.95 7.70 26.78
CA ALA A 167 -10.88 6.87 25.58
C ALA A 167 -12.18 6.97 24.75
N LYS A 168 -13.35 6.86 25.40
CA LYS A 168 -14.66 7.02 24.74
C LYS A 168 -14.89 8.46 24.27
N PHE A 169 -14.48 9.45 25.05
CA PHE A 169 -14.56 10.86 24.68
C PHE A 169 -13.70 11.16 23.45
N SER A 170 -12.46 10.68 23.43
CA SER A 170 -11.55 10.82 22.29
C SER A 170 -12.09 10.13 21.03
N GLN A 171 -12.82 9.01 21.18
CA GLN A 171 -13.47 8.32 20.04
C GLN A 171 -14.70 9.11 19.52
N LEU A 172 -15.29 9.96 20.32
CA LEU A 172 -16.43 10.81 19.91
C LEU A 172 -16.00 12.14 19.30
N LEU A 173 -14.87 12.72 19.73
CA LEU A 173 -14.48 14.09 19.33
C LEU A 173 -13.07 14.19 18.75
N GLY A 174 -12.19 13.21 18.90
CA GLY A 174 -10.82 13.28 18.39
C GLY A 174 -10.76 13.30 16.86
N ALA A 175 -9.85 14.10 16.30
CA ALA A 175 -9.71 14.27 14.86
C ALA A 175 -9.60 12.93 14.10
N ALA A 176 -8.70 12.03 14.53
CA ALA A 176 -8.53 10.71 13.93
C ALA A 176 -9.79 9.84 14.09
N ALA A 177 -10.51 9.95 15.19
CA ALA A 177 -11.73 9.18 15.42
C ALA A 177 -12.89 9.65 14.55
N ILE A 178 -13.00 10.97 14.30
CA ILE A 178 -13.99 11.56 13.39
C ILE A 178 -13.70 11.13 11.96
N VAL A 179 -12.44 11.20 11.52
CA VAL A 179 -12.02 10.72 10.18
C VAL A 179 -12.34 9.23 9.98
N ASN A 180 -12.10 8.40 10.99
CA ASN A 180 -12.35 6.95 10.95
C ASN A 180 -13.80 6.57 11.36
N ARG A 181 -14.68 7.55 11.57
CA ARG A 181 -16.11 7.35 11.90
C ARG A 181 -16.39 6.58 13.19
N HIS A 182 -15.45 6.52 14.13
CA HIS A 182 -15.63 5.84 15.42
C HIS A 182 -16.78 6.47 16.24
N HIS A 183 -16.99 7.77 16.13
CA HIS A 183 -18.08 8.48 16.80
C HIS A 183 -19.47 7.95 16.41
N LEU A 184 -19.65 7.50 15.14
CA LEU A 184 -20.94 6.94 14.69
C LEU A 184 -21.26 5.60 15.36
N ALA A 185 -20.25 4.77 15.64
CA ALA A 185 -20.44 3.51 16.36
C ALA A 185 -21.02 3.75 17.76
N HIS A 186 -20.45 4.70 18.52
CA HIS A 186 -20.95 5.06 19.83
C HIS A 186 -22.37 5.68 19.81
N LEU A 187 -22.67 6.49 18.80
CA LEU A 187 -23.99 7.06 18.64
C LEU A 187 -25.03 6.03 18.22
N ASN A 188 -24.66 5.05 17.42
CA ASN A 188 -25.50 3.92 17.05
C ASN A 188 -25.80 3.06 18.30
N GLU A 189 -24.79 2.76 19.10
CA GLU A 189 -24.93 2.04 20.37
C GLU A 189 -25.89 2.76 21.32
N ALA A 190 -25.73 4.07 21.47
CA ALA A 190 -26.59 4.89 22.32
C ALA A 190 -28.06 4.81 21.90
N GLU A 191 -28.34 4.70 20.61
CA GLU A 191 -29.69 4.59 20.07
C GLU A 191 -30.26 3.19 20.19
N GLY A 192 -29.49 2.23 20.69
CA GLY A 192 -29.90 0.83 20.71
C GLY A 192 -30.01 0.23 19.29
N LEU A 193 -29.41 0.93 18.31
CA LEU A 193 -29.12 0.30 17.02
C LEU A 193 -27.98 -0.67 17.32
N ARG A 194 -28.34 -1.80 17.87
CA ARG A 194 -27.41 -2.91 17.93
C ARG A 194 -26.93 -3.13 16.50
N ILE A 195 -25.64 -3.20 16.30
CA ILE A 195 -25.03 -3.99 15.24
C ILE A 195 -25.88 -5.26 15.20
N THR A 196 -26.64 -5.44 14.12
CA THR A 196 -27.53 -6.57 13.92
C THR A 196 -26.88 -7.82 14.45
N ASP A 197 -27.60 -8.62 15.26
CA ASP A 197 -27.08 -9.84 15.88
C ASP A 197 -26.21 -10.57 14.86
N ALA A 198 -24.98 -10.89 15.26
CA ALA A 198 -24.03 -11.53 14.37
C ALA A 198 -24.71 -12.69 13.68
N GLU A 199 -24.83 -12.64 12.37
CA GLU A 199 -25.50 -13.71 11.63
C GLU A 199 -24.68 -14.99 11.72
N GLN A 200 -25.36 -16.08 12.09
CA GLN A 200 -24.74 -17.39 12.05
C GLN A 200 -24.38 -17.72 10.60
N GLN A 201 -23.10 -18.03 10.38
CA GLN A 201 -22.61 -18.45 9.06
C GLN A 201 -22.40 -19.97 9.01
N PHE A 202 -22.87 -20.56 7.93
CA PHE A 202 -22.70 -21.98 7.62
C PHE A 202 -21.76 -22.13 6.43
N TYR A 203 -20.68 -22.85 6.61
CA TYR A 203 -19.71 -23.13 5.56
C TYR A 203 -19.97 -24.50 4.95
N VAL A 204 -19.79 -24.64 3.63
CA VAL A 204 -19.71 -25.95 2.97
C VAL A 204 -18.36 -26.58 3.29
N LEU A 205 -17.29 -25.80 3.11
CA LEU A 205 -15.93 -26.12 3.52
C LEU A 205 -15.38 -24.89 4.28
N ASP A 206 -15.10 -25.04 5.57
CA ASP A 206 -14.56 -23.91 6.34
C ASP A 206 -13.16 -23.53 5.81
N PRO A 207 -12.95 -22.28 5.36
CA PRO A 207 -11.66 -21.85 4.84
C PRO A 207 -10.55 -21.82 5.90
N ARG A 208 -10.91 -21.76 7.18
CA ARG A 208 -9.94 -21.80 8.31
C ARG A 208 -9.37 -23.21 8.54
N GLU A 209 -10.05 -24.23 8.05
CA GLU A 209 -9.63 -25.63 8.12
C GLU A 209 -8.96 -26.12 6.83
N ALA A 210 -8.46 -25.21 5.99
CA ALA A 210 -7.75 -25.55 4.78
C ALA A 210 -6.51 -26.40 5.08
N ARG A 211 -6.40 -27.54 4.41
CA ARG A 211 -5.31 -28.50 4.62
C ARG A 211 -4.38 -28.51 3.43
N MET A 212 -3.09 -28.44 3.73
CA MET A 212 -2.06 -28.57 2.72
C MET A 212 -2.11 -29.97 2.11
N ARG A 213 -2.05 -30.05 0.80
CA ARG A 213 -1.95 -31.29 0.02
C ARG A 213 -0.49 -31.63 -0.23
N LEU A 214 -0.16 -32.89 -0.17
CA LEU A 214 1.17 -33.36 -0.54
C LEU A 214 1.42 -33.07 -2.03
N ARG A 215 2.54 -32.42 -2.28
CA ARG A 215 3.07 -32.23 -3.64
C ARG A 215 3.44 -33.58 -4.23
N ASP A 216 3.36 -33.69 -5.54
CA ASP A 216 4.00 -34.79 -6.23
C ASP A 216 5.53 -34.70 -6.07
N PRO A 217 6.27 -35.83 -6.03
CA PRO A 217 7.73 -35.79 -5.88
C PRO A 217 8.41 -34.91 -6.91
N LEU A 218 7.97 -34.93 -8.16
CA LEU A 218 8.46 -34.08 -9.22
C LEU A 218 8.20 -32.59 -8.96
N ALA A 219 7.03 -32.23 -8.42
CA ALA A 219 6.70 -30.86 -8.06
C ALA A 219 7.57 -30.35 -6.90
N SER A 220 8.01 -31.25 -5.97
CA SER A 220 8.91 -30.89 -4.88
C SER A 220 10.33 -30.58 -5.37
N ASP A 221 10.86 -31.36 -6.32
CA ASP A 221 12.17 -31.07 -6.93
C ASP A 221 12.08 -29.83 -7.83
N ALA A 222 10.97 -29.67 -8.55
CA ALA A 222 10.69 -28.48 -9.33
C ALA A 222 10.65 -27.21 -8.45
N ALA A 223 10.14 -27.31 -7.22
CA ALA A 223 10.09 -26.16 -6.29
C ALA A 223 11.49 -25.61 -6.00
N LEU A 224 12.48 -26.48 -5.79
CA LEU A 224 13.87 -26.08 -5.58
C LEU A 224 14.45 -25.33 -6.79
N LEU A 225 14.19 -25.86 -8.00
CA LEU A 225 14.63 -25.22 -9.25
C LEU A 225 13.94 -23.88 -9.49
N PHE A 226 12.63 -23.81 -9.22
CA PHE A 226 11.88 -22.56 -9.28
C PHE A 226 12.41 -21.51 -8.31
N ALA A 227 12.62 -21.89 -7.05
CA ALA A 227 13.19 -20.99 -6.04
C ALA A 227 14.58 -20.50 -6.43
N GLN A 228 15.40 -21.36 -7.00
CA GLN A 228 16.77 -21.04 -7.34
C GLN A 228 16.93 -20.23 -8.63
N PHE A 229 16.17 -20.56 -9.69
CA PHE A 229 16.40 -20.02 -11.04
C PHE A 229 15.23 -19.21 -11.60
N PHE A 230 14.02 -19.41 -11.12
CA PHE A 230 12.83 -18.75 -11.68
C PHE A 230 12.33 -17.61 -10.79
N SER A 231 12.04 -17.86 -9.50
CA SER A 231 11.47 -16.87 -8.60
C SER A 231 12.51 -16.00 -7.92
N ARG A 232 13.76 -16.41 -7.88
CA ARG A 232 14.86 -15.64 -7.31
C ARG A 232 15.02 -14.31 -8.03
N LEU A 233 15.23 -13.25 -7.27
CA LEU A 233 15.59 -11.94 -7.81
C LEU A 233 17.08 -11.89 -8.10
N SER A 234 17.44 -11.28 -9.23
CA SER A 234 18.84 -11.01 -9.55
C SER A 234 19.41 -9.93 -8.61
N ASN A 235 20.66 -10.09 -8.22
CA ASN A 235 21.44 -9.11 -7.46
C ASN A 235 22.81 -8.88 -8.15
N GLU A 236 23.58 -7.92 -7.67
CA GLU A 236 24.92 -7.59 -8.23
C GLU A 236 25.85 -8.80 -8.43
N LYS A 237 25.70 -9.84 -7.59
CA LYS A 237 26.55 -11.05 -7.64
C LYS A 237 26.11 -12.05 -8.70
N ASP A 238 24.90 -11.89 -9.26
CA ASP A 238 24.32 -12.82 -10.24
C ASP A 238 24.33 -12.24 -11.66
N ARG A 239 25.54 -12.09 -12.20
CA ARG A 239 25.78 -11.49 -13.54
C ARG A 239 25.07 -12.21 -14.67
N GLU A 240 24.94 -13.53 -14.59
CA GLU A 240 24.26 -14.31 -15.63
C GLU A 240 22.75 -14.03 -15.63
N MET A 241 22.13 -14.01 -14.43
CA MET A 241 20.70 -13.71 -14.32
C MET A 241 20.39 -12.25 -14.72
N LEU A 242 21.27 -11.29 -14.40
CA LEU A 242 21.16 -9.90 -14.86
C LEU A 242 21.19 -9.78 -16.38
N ARG A 243 22.00 -10.61 -17.05
CA ARG A 243 22.13 -10.62 -18.51
C ARG A 243 20.93 -11.29 -19.17
N ASP A 244 20.61 -12.50 -18.72
CA ASP A 244 19.76 -13.43 -19.48
C ASP A 244 18.28 -13.29 -19.13
N CYS A 245 17.95 -12.84 -17.89
CA CYS A 245 16.56 -12.66 -17.46
C CYS A 245 16.04 -11.23 -17.56
N PHE A 246 16.89 -10.25 -17.89
CA PHE A 246 16.43 -8.88 -18.03
C PHE A 246 15.62 -8.71 -19.32
N VAL A 247 14.48 -8.03 -19.23
CA VAL A 247 13.61 -7.72 -20.37
C VAL A 247 13.84 -6.28 -20.81
N GLU A 248 14.24 -6.11 -22.06
CA GLU A 248 14.42 -4.81 -22.68
C GLU A 248 13.08 -4.30 -23.21
N THR A 249 12.60 -3.18 -22.69
CA THR A 249 11.33 -2.58 -23.13
C THR A 249 11.58 -1.24 -23.80
N GLY A 250 11.07 -1.09 -25.04
CA GLY A 250 11.04 0.20 -25.77
C GLY A 250 9.69 0.90 -25.69
N GLU A 251 8.61 0.20 -25.33
CA GLU A 251 7.25 0.74 -25.31
C GLU A 251 6.67 0.78 -23.90
N SER A 252 6.15 1.95 -23.50
CA SER A 252 5.41 2.11 -22.25
C SER A 252 3.97 1.61 -22.40
N ARG A 253 3.49 0.83 -21.43
CA ARG A 253 2.09 0.42 -21.38
C ARG A 253 1.15 1.58 -21.06
N LYS A 254 -0.14 1.43 -21.35
CA LYS A 254 -1.15 2.45 -21.02
C LYS A 254 -1.12 2.87 -19.56
N ALA A 255 -0.98 1.91 -18.62
CA ALA A 255 -0.86 2.20 -17.20
C ALA A 255 0.42 3.00 -16.86
N ASP A 256 1.53 2.69 -17.52
CA ASP A 256 2.80 3.42 -17.37
C ASP A 256 2.69 4.84 -17.94
N ILE A 257 1.98 5.03 -19.06
CA ILE A 257 1.71 6.35 -19.66
C ILE A 257 0.87 7.21 -18.70
N GLU A 258 -0.14 6.62 -18.06
CA GLU A 258 -0.97 7.32 -17.09
C GLU A 258 -0.16 7.71 -15.85
N LEU A 259 0.67 6.81 -15.33
CA LEU A 259 1.56 7.09 -14.22
C LEU A 259 2.60 8.15 -14.57
N GLN A 260 3.19 8.09 -15.77
CA GLN A 260 4.08 9.15 -16.27
C GLN A 260 3.41 10.52 -16.28
N LYS A 261 2.15 10.61 -16.72
CA LYS A 261 1.38 11.87 -16.71
C LYS A 261 1.18 12.42 -15.30
N ILE A 262 0.90 11.54 -14.32
CA ILE A 262 0.78 11.93 -12.91
C ILE A 262 2.11 12.50 -12.42
N ILE A 263 3.21 11.81 -12.69
CA ILE A 263 4.54 12.18 -12.24
C ILE A 263 5.04 13.44 -12.99
N GLN A 264 4.76 13.60 -14.28
CA GLN A 264 5.11 14.80 -15.08
C GLN A 264 4.51 16.11 -14.55
N ARG A 265 3.36 16.04 -13.89
CA ARG A 265 2.76 17.22 -13.23
C ARG A 265 3.52 17.65 -11.98
N VAL A 266 4.23 16.70 -11.38
CA VAL A 266 4.96 16.88 -10.14
C VAL A 266 6.41 17.27 -10.40
N VAL A 267 7.00 16.68 -11.45
CA VAL A 267 8.40 16.87 -11.84
C VAL A 267 8.40 17.44 -13.26
N ASN A 268 8.99 18.62 -13.44
CA ASN A 268 8.90 19.42 -14.68
C ASN A 268 9.41 18.71 -15.95
N THR A 269 10.28 17.71 -15.82
CA THR A 269 10.83 16.99 -16.96
C THR A 269 11.13 15.55 -16.59
N ILE A 270 10.42 14.60 -17.21
CA ILE A 270 10.69 13.16 -17.06
C ILE A 270 10.99 12.57 -18.42
N THR A 271 12.09 11.85 -18.51
CA THR A 271 12.49 11.12 -19.70
C THR A 271 12.19 9.63 -19.52
N PRO A 272 11.36 9.01 -20.40
CA PRO A 272 11.23 7.57 -20.40
C PRO A 272 12.58 6.89 -20.68
N LEU A 273 12.92 5.86 -19.90
CA LEU A 273 14.14 5.11 -20.07
C LEU A 273 13.91 3.98 -21.07
N GLU A 274 14.69 3.96 -22.14
CA GLU A 274 14.85 2.78 -22.97
C GLU A 274 15.74 1.78 -22.20
N THR A 275 15.16 0.73 -21.71
CA THR A 275 15.83 -0.23 -20.83
C THR A 275 16.91 -1.06 -21.53
N GLY A 276 16.87 -1.15 -22.88
CA GLY A 276 17.84 -1.89 -23.69
C GLY A 276 19.24 -1.31 -23.67
N HIS A 277 19.35 -0.01 -23.86
CA HIS A 277 20.63 0.64 -24.07
C HIS A 277 20.98 1.68 -23.01
N GLY A 278 20.04 2.12 -22.17
CA GLY A 278 20.28 3.13 -21.13
C GLY A 278 20.85 4.44 -21.66
N ASN A 279 20.66 4.75 -22.96
CA ASN A 279 21.32 5.83 -23.67
C ASN A 279 21.17 7.18 -22.96
N ALA A 280 19.99 7.48 -22.44
CA ALA A 280 19.73 8.73 -21.76
C ALA A 280 20.49 8.83 -20.42
N LEU A 281 20.55 7.77 -19.63
CA LEU A 281 21.31 7.71 -18.39
C LEU A 281 22.82 7.75 -18.66
N GLN A 282 23.28 7.06 -19.71
CA GLN A 282 24.68 7.10 -20.16
C GLN A 282 25.08 8.53 -20.57
N ALA A 283 24.23 9.26 -21.29
CA ALA A 283 24.50 10.64 -21.70
C ALA A 283 24.67 11.58 -20.50
N GLU A 284 23.86 11.42 -19.45
CA GLU A 284 24.01 12.20 -18.22
C GLU A 284 25.30 11.85 -17.47
N LEU A 285 25.67 10.56 -17.44
CA LEU A 285 26.94 10.13 -16.86
C LEU A 285 28.15 10.67 -17.65
N GLU A 286 28.12 10.60 -18.98
CA GLU A 286 29.15 11.17 -19.85
C GLU A 286 29.26 12.69 -19.65
N ARG A 287 28.12 13.37 -19.49
CA ARG A 287 28.12 14.82 -19.18
C ARG A 287 28.77 15.10 -17.83
N ALA A 288 28.42 14.36 -16.77
CA ALA A 288 29.02 14.51 -15.45
C ALA A 288 30.56 14.31 -15.49
N ILE A 289 31.03 13.28 -16.22
CA ILE A 289 32.47 13.03 -16.42
C ILE A 289 33.15 14.18 -17.19
N THR A 290 32.53 14.68 -18.24
CA THR A 290 33.11 15.68 -19.12
C THR A 290 33.12 17.08 -18.51
N THR A 291 32.06 17.43 -17.81
CA THR A 291 31.91 18.78 -17.21
C THR A 291 32.51 18.88 -15.81
N HIS A 292 32.87 17.72 -15.18
CA HIS A 292 33.29 17.66 -13.79
C HIS A 292 32.28 18.29 -12.83
N ARG A 293 30.97 18.07 -13.09
CA ARG A 293 29.86 18.53 -12.24
C ARG A 293 29.12 17.35 -11.65
N SER A 294 28.59 17.58 -10.45
CA SER A 294 27.70 16.63 -9.81
C SER A 294 26.36 16.58 -10.54
N GLU A 295 25.80 15.37 -10.65
CA GLU A 295 24.47 15.14 -11.21
C GLU A 295 23.71 14.19 -10.28
N THR A 296 22.48 14.55 -9.96
CA THR A 296 21.58 13.68 -9.21
C THR A 296 20.46 13.18 -10.11
N ILE A 297 20.31 11.88 -10.16
CA ILE A 297 19.35 11.15 -10.99
C ILE A 297 18.28 10.53 -10.09
N LEU A 298 17.03 10.86 -10.37
CA LEU A 298 15.87 10.18 -9.79
C LEU A 298 15.40 9.08 -10.75
N LEU A 299 15.53 7.83 -10.35
CA LEU A 299 15.01 6.69 -11.10
C LEU A 299 13.63 6.32 -10.57
N ILE A 300 12.59 6.76 -11.26
CA ILE A 300 11.19 6.60 -10.86
C ILE A 300 10.62 5.33 -11.48
N GLY A 301 9.92 4.54 -10.70
CA GLY A 301 9.23 3.34 -11.18
C GLY A 301 8.38 2.71 -10.10
N ASN A 302 7.37 1.94 -10.49
CA ASN A 302 6.50 1.23 -9.57
C ASN A 302 7.28 0.34 -8.60
N LYS A 303 6.68 0.02 -7.45
CA LYS A 303 7.23 -1.01 -6.58
C LYS A 303 7.33 -2.33 -7.35
N GLY A 304 8.52 -2.96 -7.33
CA GLY A 304 8.74 -4.20 -8.07
C GLY A 304 8.99 -4.04 -9.59
N ALA A 305 9.18 -2.82 -10.11
CA ALA A 305 9.49 -2.57 -11.53
C ALA A 305 10.91 -3.00 -11.95
N GLY A 306 11.75 -3.44 -11.00
CA GLY A 306 13.11 -3.87 -11.29
C GLY A 306 14.14 -2.73 -11.31
N LYS A 307 13.92 -1.63 -10.58
CA LYS A 307 14.84 -0.48 -10.50
C LYS A 307 16.26 -0.88 -10.10
N SER A 308 16.39 -1.65 -9.01
CA SER A 308 17.70 -2.16 -8.55
C SER A 308 18.38 -3.04 -9.61
N THR A 309 17.64 -3.96 -10.20
CA THR A 309 18.13 -4.82 -11.29
C THR A 309 18.59 -4.03 -12.53
N PHE A 310 17.86 -2.96 -12.88
CA PHE A 310 18.24 -2.06 -13.97
C PHE A 310 19.55 -1.35 -13.67
N ILE A 311 19.72 -0.81 -12.46
CA ILE A 311 20.95 -0.12 -12.03
C ILE A 311 22.15 -1.06 -12.07
N ASP A 312 22.01 -2.27 -11.52
CA ASP A 312 23.07 -3.28 -11.51
C ASP A 312 23.48 -3.64 -12.95
N ARG A 313 22.49 -3.90 -13.82
CA ARG A 313 22.76 -4.20 -15.23
C ARG A 313 23.42 -3.01 -15.95
N PHE A 314 22.96 -1.78 -15.69
CA PHE A 314 23.52 -0.59 -16.30
C PHE A 314 25.01 -0.45 -16.03
N PHE A 315 25.42 -0.50 -14.77
CA PHE A 315 26.83 -0.33 -14.39
C PHE A 315 27.70 -1.55 -14.74
N GLU A 316 27.16 -2.77 -14.68
CA GLU A 316 27.93 -4.00 -14.90
C GLU A 316 28.01 -4.44 -16.36
N GLN A 317 27.02 -4.11 -17.20
CA GLN A 317 26.91 -4.68 -18.55
C GLN A 317 26.68 -3.66 -19.65
N VAL A 318 25.81 -2.66 -19.46
CA VAL A 318 25.40 -1.69 -20.47
C VAL A 318 26.47 -0.63 -20.64
N LEU A 319 27.03 -0.13 -19.53
CA LEU A 319 28.01 0.94 -19.57
C LEU A 319 29.28 0.49 -20.29
N PRO A 320 29.70 1.21 -21.36
CA PRO A 320 30.93 0.90 -22.07
C PRO A 320 32.17 0.85 -21.15
N LEU A 321 33.09 -0.07 -21.38
CA LEU A 321 34.30 -0.26 -20.57
C LEU A 321 35.05 1.05 -20.35
N ARG A 322 35.19 1.87 -21.40
CA ARG A 322 35.85 3.21 -21.34
C ARG A 322 35.27 4.17 -20.31
N LEU A 323 33.95 4.04 -20.04
CA LEU A 323 33.25 4.87 -19.05
C LEU A 323 33.26 4.19 -17.68
N ARG A 324 33.11 2.86 -17.66
CA ARG A 324 33.15 2.06 -16.44
C ARG A 324 34.47 2.23 -15.70
N ASP A 325 35.58 2.26 -16.42
CA ASP A 325 36.93 2.49 -15.84
C ASP A 325 37.08 3.88 -15.21
N LYS A 326 36.28 4.84 -15.66
CA LYS A 326 36.22 6.19 -15.11
C LYS A 326 35.27 6.36 -13.94
N CYS A 327 34.58 5.30 -13.53
CA CYS A 327 33.60 5.34 -12.46
C CYS A 327 34.07 4.53 -11.24
N VAL A 328 33.61 4.95 -10.05
CA VAL A 328 33.66 4.16 -8.81
C VAL A 328 32.25 4.03 -8.30
N VAL A 329 31.66 2.86 -8.44
CA VAL A 329 30.28 2.61 -8.02
C VAL A 329 30.24 2.19 -6.56
N ALA A 330 29.55 2.94 -5.71
CA ALA A 330 29.30 2.60 -4.32
C ALA A 330 27.80 2.60 -4.06
N ARG A 331 27.28 1.49 -3.55
CA ARG A 331 25.85 1.30 -3.26
C ARG A 331 25.64 1.16 -1.76
N VAL A 332 24.62 1.82 -1.27
CA VAL A 332 24.04 1.66 0.07
C VAL A 332 22.64 1.10 -0.12
N ASP A 333 22.42 -0.11 0.38
CA ASP A 333 21.10 -0.72 0.40
C ASP A 333 20.44 -0.44 1.75
N LEU A 334 19.44 0.43 1.76
CA LEU A 334 18.79 0.83 3.00
C LEU A 334 17.89 -0.28 3.58
N GLU A 335 17.55 -1.32 2.81
CA GLU A 335 16.83 -2.49 3.31
C GLU A 335 17.62 -3.24 4.41
N ASP A 336 18.95 -3.16 4.41
CA ASP A 336 19.81 -3.79 5.40
C ASP A 336 19.81 -3.05 6.76
N TYR A 337 19.20 -1.87 6.83
CA TYR A 337 19.14 -1.09 8.07
C TYR A 337 18.00 -1.53 8.98
N HIS A 338 18.34 -1.97 10.20
CA HIS A 338 17.38 -2.44 11.21
C HIS A 338 17.45 -1.66 12.54
N GLY A 339 18.12 -0.48 12.55
CA GLY A 339 18.33 0.34 13.74
C GLY A 339 17.29 1.45 13.99
N ASP A 340 17.62 2.36 14.91
CA ASP A 340 16.81 3.56 15.16
C ASP A 340 16.75 4.46 13.90
N PRO A 341 15.57 4.84 13.41
CA PRO A 341 15.42 5.72 12.27
C PRO A 341 16.28 6.98 12.30
N LYS A 342 16.54 7.54 13.47
CA LYS A 342 17.39 8.74 13.63
C LYS A 342 18.86 8.50 13.34
N ALA A 343 19.33 7.27 13.41
CA ALA A 343 20.73 6.92 13.19
C ALA A 343 21.04 6.49 11.75
N ILE A 344 20.02 6.45 10.85
CA ILE A 344 20.14 5.92 9.49
C ILE A 344 21.19 6.65 8.65
N VAL A 345 21.30 7.98 8.79
CA VAL A 345 22.29 8.78 8.05
C VAL A 345 23.71 8.40 8.48
N GLY A 346 23.95 8.23 9.78
CA GLY A 346 25.24 7.79 10.30
C GLY A 346 25.62 6.41 9.80
N TRP A 347 24.68 5.49 9.84
CA TRP A 347 24.86 4.13 9.31
C TRP A 347 25.11 4.14 7.79
N ALA A 348 24.32 4.89 7.01
CA ALA A 348 24.50 4.99 5.56
C ALA A 348 25.86 5.54 5.18
N LEU A 349 26.39 6.51 5.95
CA LEU A 349 27.74 7.01 5.75
C LEU A 349 28.83 5.99 6.08
N GLN A 350 28.60 5.10 7.07
CA GLN A 350 29.53 4.00 7.38
C GLN A 350 29.51 2.95 6.27
N GLU A 351 28.34 2.57 5.76
CA GLU A 351 28.24 1.65 4.63
C GLU A 351 28.88 2.25 3.37
N LEU A 352 28.63 3.53 3.10
CA LEU A 352 29.24 4.23 1.98
C LEU A 352 30.76 4.29 2.10
N ARG A 353 31.29 4.51 3.32
CA ARG A 353 32.73 4.43 3.62
C ARG A 353 33.28 3.06 3.22
N SER A 354 32.65 2.01 3.73
CA SER A 354 33.09 0.63 3.48
C SER A 354 33.05 0.28 1.99
N ALA A 355 31.97 0.68 1.30
CA ALA A 355 31.84 0.46 -0.14
C ALA A 355 32.89 1.22 -0.97
N LEU A 356 33.19 2.47 -0.61
CA LEU A 356 34.21 3.28 -1.30
C LEU A 356 35.61 2.74 -1.03
N GLU A 357 35.98 2.43 0.22
CA GLU A 357 37.28 1.84 0.57
C GLU A 357 37.53 0.55 -0.24
N ALA A 358 36.56 -0.35 -0.30
CA ALA A 358 36.68 -1.61 -1.04
C ALA A 358 36.88 -1.42 -2.56
N ARG A 359 36.50 -0.27 -3.12
CA ARG A 359 36.59 0.01 -4.57
C ARG A 359 37.78 0.91 -4.95
N ILE A 360 38.26 1.73 -4.03
CA ILE A 360 39.30 2.73 -4.30
C ILE A 360 40.65 2.31 -3.74
N CYS A 361 40.66 1.66 -2.57
CA CYS A 361 41.91 1.24 -1.91
C CYS A 361 42.31 -0.17 -2.37
N ALA A 362 43.61 -0.40 -2.45
CA ALA A 362 44.16 -1.71 -2.80
C ALA A 362 44.07 -2.71 -1.63
N SER A 363 44.03 -2.19 -0.41
CA SER A 363 43.89 -2.99 0.82
C SER A 363 42.62 -2.62 1.62
N ASN A 364 42.09 -3.59 2.35
CA ASN A 364 40.94 -3.38 3.23
C ASN A 364 41.24 -4.01 4.61
N PRO A 365 41.46 -3.22 5.67
CA PRO A 365 41.40 -1.75 5.73
C PRO A 365 42.52 -1.06 4.90
N PRO A 366 42.33 0.24 4.55
CA PRO A 366 43.32 1.00 3.77
C PRO A 366 44.70 1.01 4.44
N SER A 367 45.76 0.90 3.64
CA SER A 367 47.11 1.00 4.12
C SER A 367 47.46 2.40 4.62
N TYR A 368 48.49 2.53 5.44
CA TYR A 368 48.97 3.82 5.93
C TYR A 368 49.26 4.82 4.79
N ASP A 369 49.88 4.35 3.70
CA ASP A 369 50.21 5.19 2.55
C ASP A 369 48.99 5.67 1.79
N GLU A 370 47.94 4.81 1.69
CA GLU A 370 46.63 5.19 1.14
C GLU A 370 45.95 6.24 2.03
N LEU A 371 45.96 6.03 3.35
CA LEU A 371 45.41 7.00 4.30
C LEU A 371 46.15 8.36 4.24
N ILE A 372 47.47 8.40 4.04
CA ILE A 372 48.20 9.64 3.75
C ILE A 372 47.67 10.30 2.48
N GLY A 373 47.41 9.51 1.45
CA GLY A 373 46.81 10.04 0.20
C GLY A 373 45.44 10.67 0.42
N ILE A 374 44.56 10.01 1.18
CA ILE A 374 43.23 10.50 1.51
C ILE A 374 43.30 11.76 2.39
N PHE A 375 44.15 11.75 3.44
CA PHE A 375 44.36 12.87 4.37
C PHE A 375 45.52 13.80 3.96
N PHE A 376 45.85 13.90 2.65
CA PHE A 376 47.04 14.58 2.17
C PHE A 376 47.16 16.02 2.66
N THR A 377 46.10 16.77 2.63
CA THR A 377 46.11 18.18 3.10
C THR A 377 46.46 18.26 4.59
N GLU A 378 46.01 17.31 5.38
CA GLU A 378 46.25 17.25 6.82
C GLU A 378 47.69 16.78 7.10
N TYR A 379 48.18 15.80 6.34
CA TYR A 379 49.57 15.38 6.36
C TYR A 379 50.51 16.54 6.08
N GLN A 380 50.23 17.36 5.05
CA GLN A 380 51.01 18.56 4.77
C GLN A 380 50.99 19.55 5.94
N ARG A 381 49.82 19.80 6.53
CA ARG A 381 49.71 20.70 7.70
C ARG A 381 50.54 20.23 8.89
N TRP A 382 50.59 18.93 9.11
CA TRP A 382 51.39 18.35 10.18
C TRP A 382 52.88 18.41 9.86
N SER A 383 53.30 18.06 8.65
CA SER A 383 54.71 17.98 8.24
C SER A 383 55.36 19.34 8.10
N ILE A 384 54.59 20.38 7.71
CA ILE A 384 55.14 21.74 7.50
C ILE A 384 54.80 22.66 8.69
N GLY A 385 53.73 22.40 9.43
CA GLY A 385 53.22 23.23 10.51
C GLY A 385 53.76 22.87 11.91
N ALA A 386 52.86 22.83 12.89
CA ALA A 386 53.19 22.69 14.32
C ALA A 386 54.00 21.39 14.67
N ARG A 387 53.89 20.36 13.84
CA ARG A 387 54.62 19.11 14.02
C ARG A 387 55.84 18.95 13.09
N ARG A 388 56.31 20.03 12.45
CA ARG A 388 57.46 19.99 11.56
C ARG A 388 58.72 19.49 12.22
N HIS A 389 59.02 19.94 13.42
CA HIS A 389 60.18 19.47 14.15
C HIS A 389 60.17 17.96 14.37
N LEU A 390 59.03 17.39 14.75
CA LEU A 390 58.88 15.93 14.91
C LEU A 390 59.05 15.21 13.57
N TYR A 391 58.51 15.76 12.47
CA TYR A 391 58.68 15.20 11.13
C TYR A 391 60.12 15.16 10.67
N GLU A 392 60.93 16.19 11.02
CA GLU A 392 62.34 16.30 10.64
C GLU A 392 63.24 15.48 11.54
N THR A 393 62.93 15.37 12.86
CA THR A 393 63.82 14.72 13.87
C THR A 393 63.44 13.27 14.20
N ASN A 394 62.15 12.92 14.23
CA ASN A 394 61.71 11.54 14.55
C ASN A 394 60.52 11.11 13.70
N ARG A 395 60.82 10.64 12.50
CA ARG A 395 59.80 10.19 11.53
C ARG A 395 58.99 9.01 11.99
N ILE A 396 59.54 8.15 12.84
CA ILE A 396 58.80 6.97 13.35
C ILE A 396 57.67 7.43 14.28
N GLU A 397 57.98 8.29 15.18
CA GLU A 397 57.02 8.84 16.15
C GLU A 397 55.99 9.73 15.44
N PHE A 398 56.40 10.53 14.46
CA PHE A 398 55.50 11.26 13.61
C PHE A 398 54.49 10.37 12.91
N LYS A 399 55.01 9.25 12.35
CA LYS A 399 54.17 8.27 11.66
C LYS A 399 53.17 7.62 12.62
N ASP A 400 53.56 7.29 13.83
CA ASP A 400 52.69 6.69 14.85
C ASP A 400 51.65 7.69 15.33
N GLN A 401 52.02 8.92 15.65
CA GLN A 401 51.10 9.95 16.11
C GLN A 401 50.12 10.36 15.00
N PHE A 402 50.58 10.51 13.76
CA PHE A 402 49.74 10.82 12.63
C PHE A 402 48.84 9.66 12.29
N GLY A 403 49.32 8.41 12.34
CA GLY A 403 48.54 7.22 12.12
C GLY A 403 47.36 7.11 13.08
N ARG A 404 47.61 7.29 14.39
CA ARG A 404 46.51 7.27 15.41
C ARG A 404 45.51 8.36 15.16
N HIS A 405 45.95 9.56 14.80
CA HIS A 405 45.08 10.68 14.53
C HIS A 405 44.16 10.45 13.32
N ILE A 406 44.70 9.92 12.22
CA ILE A 406 43.88 9.65 11.03
C ILE A 406 42.94 8.45 11.22
N GLU A 407 43.37 7.40 11.98
CA GLU A 407 42.49 6.30 12.33
C GLU A 407 41.32 6.75 13.23
N GLU A 408 41.61 7.57 14.25
CA GLU A 408 40.56 8.15 15.10
C GLU A 408 39.54 8.97 14.27
N ARG A 409 40.03 9.79 13.34
CA ARG A 409 39.14 10.58 12.45
C ARG A 409 38.35 9.70 11.48
N ARG A 410 38.97 8.67 10.93
CA ARG A 410 38.35 7.69 10.06
C ARG A 410 37.15 7.04 10.76
N GLU A 411 37.28 6.72 12.05
CA GLU A 411 36.23 6.02 12.77
C GLU A 411 35.19 6.95 13.40
N SER A 412 35.63 8.10 13.96
CA SER A 412 34.72 9.01 14.68
C SER A 412 33.99 9.99 13.76
N GLN A 413 34.52 10.29 12.57
CA GLN A 413 34.01 11.32 11.67
C GLN A 413 33.68 10.76 10.28
N ALA A 414 32.80 9.74 10.22
CA ALA A 414 32.49 9.02 8.98
C ALA A 414 32.06 9.96 7.83
N GLY A 415 31.29 11.02 8.11
CA GLY A 415 30.83 11.97 7.10
C GLY A 415 31.97 12.80 6.48
N GLU A 416 32.91 13.27 7.29
CA GLU A 416 34.09 13.99 6.78
C GLU A 416 35.03 13.06 6.02
N TYR A 417 35.21 11.85 6.54
CA TYR A 417 36.07 10.87 5.90
C TYR A 417 35.50 10.43 4.54
N VAL A 418 34.21 10.22 4.41
CA VAL A 418 33.55 9.94 3.11
C VAL A 418 33.81 11.08 2.13
N ARG A 419 33.72 12.33 2.56
CA ARG A 419 34.01 13.50 1.71
C ARG A 419 35.46 13.51 1.22
N LEU A 420 36.42 13.13 2.07
CA LEU A 420 37.84 13.00 1.70
C LEU A 420 38.04 11.86 0.69
N LEU A 421 37.37 10.70 0.89
CA LEU A 421 37.37 9.57 -0.05
C LEU A 421 36.85 9.98 -1.43
N LEU A 422 35.74 10.71 -1.48
CA LEU A 422 35.18 11.22 -2.75
C LEU A 422 36.13 12.15 -3.45
N ALA A 423 36.74 13.10 -2.71
CA ALA A 423 37.74 14.00 -3.24
C ALA A 423 38.98 13.27 -3.74
N TRP A 424 39.43 12.25 -3.04
CA TRP A 424 40.59 11.41 -3.42
C TRP A 424 40.28 10.54 -4.64
N ALA A 425 39.07 9.97 -4.75
CA ALA A 425 38.62 9.25 -5.95
C ALA A 425 38.62 10.15 -7.18
N SER A 426 38.08 11.35 -7.05
CA SER A 426 37.97 12.30 -8.15
C SER A 426 39.35 12.90 -8.55
N ARG A 427 40.12 13.39 -7.58
CA ARG A 427 41.39 14.11 -7.85
C ARG A 427 42.57 13.16 -7.96
N GLY A 428 42.66 12.17 -7.10
CA GLY A 428 43.77 11.23 -7.02
C GLY A 428 43.71 10.14 -8.08
N HIS A 429 42.51 9.57 -8.30
CA HIS A 429 42.32 8.50 -9.27
C HIS A 429 41.66 8.91 -10.57
N GLN A 430 41.24 10.20 -10.70
CA GLN A 430 40.52 10.73 -11.85
C GLN A 430 39.23 9.91 -12.20
N LYS A 431 38.56 9.42 -11.19
CA LYS A 431 37.34 8.65 -11.31
C LYS A 431 36.15 9.42 -10.75
N LEU A 432 34.99 9.25 -11.39
CA LEU A 432 33.70 9.81 -10.91
C LEU A 432 33.07 8.85 -9.93
N PRO A 433 32.88 9.22 -8.65
CA PRO A 433 32.08 8.44 -7.73
C PRO A 433 30.62 8.40 -8.16
N CYS A 434 30.06 7.19 -8.30
CA CYS A 434 28.66 6.92 -8.59
C CYS A 434 28.03 6.33 -7.33
N LEU A 435 27.18 7.11 -6.66
CA LEU A 435 26.58 6.75 -5.39
C LEU A 435 25.14 6.30 -5.60
N ILE A 436 24.79 5.10 -5.16
CA ILE A 436 23.47 4.52 -5.31
C ILE A 436 22.84 4.35 -3.92
N PHE A 437 21.69 4.99 -3.68
CA PHE A 437 20.93 4.90 -2.42
C PHE A 437 19.65 4.10 -2.65
N ASP A 438 19.77 2.77 -2.63
CA ASP A 438 18.68 1.88 -2.99
C ASP A 438 17.72 1.60 -1.82
N ASN A 439 16.48 1.21 -2.16
CA ASN A 439 15.41 0.87 -1.22
C ASN A 439 15.03 1.99 -0.23
N THR A 440 15.33 3.24 -0.56
CA THR A 440 14.97 4.43 0.23
C THR A 440 13.44 4.54 0.42
N ASP A 441 12.66 4.09 -0.56
CA ASP A 441 11.21 4.12 -0.58
C ASP A 441 10.51 3.17 0.42
N GLN A 442 11.26 2.33 1.12
CA GLN A 442 10.73 1.47 2.18
C GLN A 442 10.58 2.19 3.52
N PHE A 443 11.15 3.38 3.66
CA PHE A 443 11.17 4.15 4.89
C PHE A 443 10.14 5.27 4.91
N PRO A 444 9.75 5.77 6.12
CA PRO A 444 8.92 6.96 6.24
C PRO A 444 9.51 8.20 5.55
N ALA A 445 8.66 9.17 5.34
CA ALA A 445 8.93 10.40 4.61
C ALA A 445 10.16 11.16 5.08
N GLU A 446 10.21 11.38 6.36
CA GLU A 446 11.25 12.16 7.02
C GLU A 446 12.62 11.53 6.80
N ILE A 447 12.68 10.21 6.73
CA ILE A 447 13.91 9.47 6.49
C ILE A 447 14.33 9.55 5.03
N GLN A 448 13.38 9.45 4.11
CA GLN A 448 13.69 9.60 2.68
C GLN A 448 14.25 11.00 2.40
N ASP A 449 13.69 12.04 3.04
CA ASP A 449 14.20 13.42 2.92
C ASP A 449 15.61 13.55 3.51
N LEU A 450 15.90 12.92 4.65
CA LEU A 450 17.24 12.91 5.24
C LEU A 450 18.27 12.23 4.36
N VAL A 451 17.95 11.09 3.76
CA VAL A 451 18.84 10.39 2.82
C VAL A 451 19.08 11.23 1.57
N TYR A 452 18.04 11.88 1.06
CA TYR A 452 18.15 12.76 -0.09
C TYR A 452 19.05 14.00 0.20
N GLN A 453 18.83 14.64 1.34
CA GLN A 453 19.68 15.76 1.78
C GLN A 453 21.14 15.31 2.01
N MET A 454 21.36 14.13 2.57
CA MET A 454 22.68 13.53 2.72
C MET A 454 23.35 13.36 1.35
N ALA A 455 22.67 12.75 0.39
CA ALA A 455 23.19 12.55 -0.98
C ALA A 455 23.63 13.89 -1.60
N HIS A 456 22.80 14.92 -1.52
CA HIS A 456 23.14 16.27 -1.99
C HIS A 456 24.28 16.91 -1.22
N SER A 457 24.40 16.70 0.08
CA SER A 457 25.49 17.25 0.89
C SER A 457 26.87 16.77 0.44
N LEU A 458 26.92 15.57 -0.14
CA LEU A 458 28.16 14.97 -0.65
C LEU A 458 28.64 15.63 -1.96
N GLU A 459 27.76 16.27 -2.71
CA GLU A 459 28.12 17.01 -3.94
C GLU A 459 29.08 18.15 -3.71
N SER A 460 29.09 18.68 -2.48
CA SER A 460 30.01 19.77 -2.10
C SER A 460 31.47 19.33 -1.97
N ALA A 461 31.74 18.03 -1.83
CA ALA A 461 33.08 17.50 -1.60
C ALA A 461 33.86 17.23 -2.90
N ALA A 462 33.18 16.70 -3.91
CA ALA A 462 33.74 16.36 -5.22
C ALA A 462 32.58 16.21 -6.23
N PRO A 463 32.85 16.23 -7.54
CA PRO A 463 31.88 15.78 -8.51
C PRO A 463 31.42 14.33 -8.21
N VAL A 464 30.11 14.13 -8.06
CA VAL A 464 29.49 12.83 -7.81
C VAL A 464 28.30 12.61 -8.73
N PHE A 465 28.01 11.36 -9.04
CA PHE A 465 26.84 10.95 -9.78
C PHE A 465 25.92 10.17 -8.84
N ASN A 466 24.90 10.85 -8.31
CA ASN A 466 23.95 10.24 -7.38
C ASN A 466 22.82 9.57 -8.14
N VAL A 467 22.48 8.33 -7.80
CA VAL A 467 21.31 7.61 -8.32
C VAL A 467 20.41 7.26 -7.15
N VAL A 468 19.20 7.82 -7.13
CA VAL A 468 18.21 7.59 -6.08
C VAL A 468 16.98 6.95 -6.71
N PRO A 469 16.81 5.62 -6.57
CA PRO A 469 15.61 4.92 -6.99
C PRO A 469 14.45 5.28 -6.06
N ILE A 470 13.36 5.77 -6.63
CA ILE A 470 12.16 6.17 -5.90
C ILE A 470 10.91 5.58 -6.53
N THR A 471 9.83 5.51 -5.75
CA THR A 471 8.52 5.09 -6.28
C THR A 471 7.65 6.29 -6.62
N ASP A 472 6.54 6.03 -7.32
CA ASP A 472 5.44 6.98 -7.55
C ASP A 472 4.93 7.60 -6.23
N ARG A 473 4.85 6.80 -5.17
CA ARG A 473 4.48 7.27 -3.82
C ARG A 473 5.42 8.35 -3.30
N THR A 474 6.71 8.13 -3.46
CA THR A 474 7.74 9.09 -3.05
C THR A 474 7.62 10.39 -3.84
N VAL A 475 7.46 10.29 -5.18
CA VAL A 475 7.31 11.46 -6.04
C VAL A 475 6.09 12.29 -5.66
N TRP A 476 4.95 11.64 -5.49
CA TRP A 476 3.71 12.32 -5.09
C TRP A 476 3.85 13.11 -3.79
N ARG A 477 4.52 12.50 -2.80
CA ARG A 477 4.71 13.14 -1.51
C ARG A 477 5.70 14.30 -1.55
N LEU A 478 6.86 14.10 -2.19
CA LEU A 478 7.89 15.13 -2.33
C LEU A 478 7.38 16.35 -3.10
N SER A 479 6.37 16.17 -3.97
CA SER A 479 5.70 17.28 -4.67
C SER A 479 4.90 18.19 -3.74
N LYS A 480 4.24 17.58 -2.74
CA LYS A 480 3.45 18.32 -1.74
C LYS A 480 4.33 18.98 -0.67
N ALA A 481 5.45 18.37 -0.32
CA ALA A 481 6.35 18.84 0.73
C ALA A 481 7.44 19.83 0.26
N GLY A 482 7.57 20.10 -1.04
CA GLY A 482 8.49 21.12 -1.59
C GLY A 482 9.97 20.73 -1.67
N ALA A 483 10.40 19.57 -1.13
CA ALA A 483 11.81 19.16 -1.14
C ALA A 483 12.37 18.93 -2.55
N LEU A 484 11.63 18.30 -3.45
CA LEU A 484 12.04 18.11 -4.86
C LEU A 484 12.05 19.41 -5.69
N GLN A 485 11.30 20.42 -5.29
CA GLN A 485 11.29 21.70 -6.01
C GLN A 485 12.57 22.52 -5.79
N SER A 486 13.30 22.21 -4.73
CA SER A 486 14.50 22.95 -4.32
C SER A 486 15.78 22.43 -4.98
N TYR A 487 15.77 21.24 -5.57
CA TYR A 487 16.95 20.61 -6.15
C TYR A 487 16.75 20.28 -7.62
N SER A 488 17.73 20.59 -8.45
CA SER A 488 17.74 20.20 -9.86
C SER A 488 18.14 18.72 -9.97
N ALA A 489 17.19 17.84 -10.21
CA ALA A 489 17.46 16.44 -10.47
C ALA A 489 16.90 16.04 -11.84
N HIS A 490 17.68 15.24 -12.59
CA HIS A 490 17.17 14.60 -13.80
C HIS A 490 16.31 13.38 -13.42
N SER A 491 15.10 13.34 -13.92
CA SER A 491 14.15 12.28 -13.59
C SER A 491 13.94 11.35 -14.75
N PHE A 492 14.13 10.06 -14.51
CA PHE A 492 13.91 9.01 -15.49
C PHE A 492 12.81 8.07 -15.00
N TYR A 493 11.95 7.65 -15.90
CA TYR A 493 10.91 6.68 -15.62
C TYR A 493 11.27 5.30 -16.19
N LEU A 494 11.24 4.28 -15.32
CA LEU A 494 11.49 2.88 -15.69
C LEU A 494 10.14 2.18 -15.95
N PRO A 495 9.81 1.85 -17.21
CA PRO A 495 8.58 1.13 -17.54
C PRO A 495 8.66 -0.33 -17.07
N VAL A 496 7.49 -0.92 -16.76
CA VAL A 496 7.40 -2.34 -16.40
C VAL A 496 7.27 -3.18 -17.65
N PRO A 497 8.12 -4.22 -17.83
CA PRO A 497 8.06 -5.11 -19.00
C PRO A 497 6.78 -5.95 -19.04
N ASP A 498 6.50 -6.58 -20.21
CA ASP A 498 5.38 -7.51 -20.36
C ASP A 498 5.56 -8.77 -19.51
N ALA A 499 4.48 -9.23 -18.87
CA ALA A 499 4.50 -10.43 -18.04
C ALA A 499 4.93 -11.67 -18.83
N LYS A 500 4.52 -11.77 -20.10
CA LYS A 500 4.89 -12.86 -20.97
C LYS A 500 6.40 -12.85 -21.25
N GLU A 501 6.97 -11.68 -21.53
CA GLU A 501 8.41 -11.54 -21.79
C GLU A 501 9.24 -11.86 -20.56
N ILE A 502 8.82 -11.40 -19.37
CA ILE A 502 9.49 -11.71 -18.10
C ILE A 502 9.53 -13.23 -17.89
N ILE A 503 8.37 -13.88 -18.04
CA ILE A 503 8.25 -15.32 -17.85
C ILE A 503 9.06 -16.08 -18.92
N SER A 504 9.02 -15.64 -20.19
CA SER A 504 9.79 -16.25 -21.27
C SER A 504 11.28 -16.22 -20.99
N ARG A 505 11.84 -15.07 -20.61
CA ARG A 505 13.26 -14.96 -20.25
C ARG A 505 13.65 -15.85 -19.08
N ARG A 506 12.78 -15.96 -18.08
CA ARG A 506 13.01 -16.86 -16.94
C ARG A 506 12.97 -18.34 -17.34
N VAL A 507 12.07 -18.72 -18.24
CA VAL A 507 12.00 -20.07 -18.79
C VAL A 507 13.26 -20.39 -19.62
N GLU A 508 13.70 -19.48 -20.49
CA GLU A 508 14.92 -19.62 -21.28
C GLU A 508 16.16 -19.77 -20.37
N PHE A 509 16.26 -18.96 -19.32
CA PHE A 509 17.32 -19.06 -18.34
C PHE A 509 17.31 -20.39 -17.60
N LEU A 510 16.11 -20.84 -17.17
CA LEU A 510 15.95 -22.15 -16.56
C LEU A 510 16.42 -23.27 -17.49
N LYS A 511 16.08 -23.23 -18.79
CA LYS A 511 16.54 -24.19 -19.80
C LYS A 511 18.05 -24.22 -19.90
N SER A 512 18.70 -23.07 -20.03
CA SER A 512 20.15 -22.97 -20.17
C SER A 512 20.90 -23.52 -18.96
N LYS A 513 20.38 -23.27 -17.75
CA LYS A 513 20.99 -23.78 -16.52
C LYS A 513 20.86 -25.28 -16.38
N VAL A 514 19.71 -25.79 -16.73
CA VAL A 514 19.43 -27.22 -16.72
C VAL A 514 20.31 -27.99 -17.72
N GLU A 515 20.58 -27.42 -18.89
CA GLU A 515 21.45 -28.02 -19.90
C GLU A 515 22.93 -27.98 -19.49
N SER A 516 23.33 -27.02 -18.69
CA SER A 516 24.72 -26.83 -18.26
C SER A 516 25.12 -27.64 -17.01
N GLU A 517 24.16 -28.13 -16.20
CA GLU A 517 24.46 -28.91 -14.99
C GLU A 517 24.70 -30.42 -15.30
N PRO A 518 25.68 -31.06 -14.66
CA PRO A 518 25.92 -32.50 -14.87
C PRO A 518 24.74 -33.33 -14.35
N LYS A 519 24.26 -34.21 -15.23
CA LYS A 519 23.07 -35.06 -15.09
C LYS A 519 23.15 -36.02 -13.90
N ALA A 520 22.67 -35.66 -12.75
CA ALA A 520 22.25 -36.61 -11.74
C ALA A 520 20.89 -37.19 -12.14
N ALA A 521 20.86 -38.33 -12.79
CA ALA A 521 19.65 -39.01 -13.18
C ALA A 521 18.81 -39.37 -11.95
N LYS A 522 17.74 -38.63 -11.69
CA LYS A 522 16.73 -38.99 -10.68
C LYS A 522 15.56 -39.64 -11.41
N SER A 523 15.18 -40.83 -10.99
CA SER A 523 13.99 -41.51 -11.48
C SER A 523 12.85 -41.32 -10.48
N TYR A 524 11.67 -40.94 -10.98
CA TYR A 524 10.48 -40.72 -10.18
C TYR A 524 9.38 -41.71 -10.57
N PHE A 525 8.59 -42.11 -9.57
CA PHE A 525 7.34 -42.83 -9.82
C PHE A 525 6.18 -41.85 -9.83
N SER A 526 5.43 -41.81 -10.95
CA SER A 526 4.17 -41.06 -11.00
C SER A 526 3.14 -41.69 -10.05
N LYS A 527 2.10 -40.95 -9.63
CA LYS A 527 0.96 -41.47 -8.84
C LYS A 527 0.27 -42.68 -9.48
N LEU A 528 0.46 -42.88 -10.79
CA LEU A 528 -0.08 -44.00 -11.55
C LEU A 528 0.90 -45.18 -11.69
N GLY A 529 2.00 -45.19 -10.94
CA GLY A 529 2.97 -46.30 -10.95
C GLY A 529 3.94 -46.35 -12.13
N PHE A 530 3.97 -45.35 -13.02
CA PHE A 530 4.94 -45.31 -14.11
C PHE A 530 6.26 -44.72 -13.63
N ARG A 531 7.38 -45.37 -13.94
CA ARG A 531 8.73 -44.82 -13.73
C ARG A 531 9.01 -43.73 -14.77
N VAL A 532 9.16 -42.49 -14.31
CA VAL A 532 9.57 -41.37 -15.14
C VAL A 532 11.05 -41.12 -14.83
N GLU A 533 11.93 -41.39 -15.78
CA GLU A 533 13.32 -40.94 -15.68
C GLU A 533 13.39 -39.51 -16.17
N VAL A 534 13.54 -38.56 -15.26
CA VAL A 534 13.77 -37.17 -15.64
C VAL A 534 15.24 -37.03 -16.01
N ASN A 535 15.59 -37.58 -17.15
CA ASN A 535 16.86 -37.30 -17.81
C ASN A 535 16.93 -35.89 -18.37
N ASP A 536 15.81 -35.16 -18.31
CA ASP A 536 15.63 -33.89 -19.02
C ASP A 536 14.84 -32.89 -18.18
N LEU A 537 15.55 -32.14 -17.34
CA LEU A 537 15.00 -30.92 -16.72
C LEU A 537 14.54 -29.91 -17.80
N ALA A 538 15.00 -30.05 -19.04
CA ALA A 538 14.48 -29.33 -20.20
C ALA A 538 12.99 -29.60 -20.43
N VAL A 539 12.50 -30.81 -20.11
CA VAL A 539 11.06 -31.16 -20.16
C VAL A 539 10.27 -30.33 -19.15
N LEU A 540 10.83 -30.07 -17.98
CA LEU A 540 10.20 -29.21 -16.96
C LEU A 540 10.10 -27.77 -17.46
N ALA A 541 11.19 -27.22 -17.98
CA ALA A 541 11.23 -25.88 -18.53
C ALA A 541 10.28 -25.73 -19.75
N ASP A 542 10.16 -26.74 -20.60
CA ASP A 542 9.17 -26.76 -21.67
C ASP A 542 7.74 -26.82 -21.14
N ALA A 543 7.47 -27.57 -20.07
CA ALA A 543 6.14 -27.58 -19.43
C ALA A 543 5.77 -26.20 -18.86
N VAL A 544 6.72 -25.51 -18.25
CA VAL A 544 6.56 -24.13 -17.78
C VAL A 544 6.26 -23.20 -18.97
N GLY A 545 7.01 -23.31 -20.06
CA GLY A 545 6.78 -22.56 -21.30
C GLY A 545 5.37 -22.76 -21.85
N LYS A 546 4.90 -24.01 -21.95
CA LYS A 546 3.54 -24.32 -22.42
C LYS A 546 2.43 -23.73 -21.53
N VAL A 547 2.62 -23.71 -20.22
CA VAL A 547 1.62 -23.17 -19.27
C VAL A 547 1.54 -21.66 -19.38
N PHE A 548 2.66 -20.98 -19.43
CA PHE A 548 2.74 -19.54 -19.21
C PHE A 548 3.07 -18.73 -20.47
N VAL A 549 3.86 -19.28 -21.41
CA VAL A 549 4.34 -18.53 -22.58
C VAL A 549 3.44 -18.77 -23.80
N ASP A 550 3.05 -20.02 -24.03
CA ASP A 550 2.19 -20.36 -25.19
C ASP A 550 0.74 -19.89 -24.99
N ASN A 551 0.38 -19.47 -23.77
CA ASN A 551 -0.96 -18.99 -23.45
C ASN A 551 -0.92 -17.52 -23.02
N ASP A 552 -1.12 -16.61 -23.96
CA ASP A 552 -1.14 -15.14 -23.74
C ASP A 552 -2.13 -14.72 -22.66
N TYR A 553 -3.24 -15.44 -22.51
CA TYR A 553 -4.22 -15.14 -21.48
C TYR A 553 -3.66 -15.37 -20.08
N VAL A 554 -2.95 -16.50 -19.85
CA VAL A 554 -2.41 -16.84 -18.53
C VAL A 554 -1.34 -15.83 -18.12
N SER A 555 -0.39 -15.52 -19.01
CA SER A 555 0.66 -14.54 -18.73
C SER A 555 0.10 -13.14 -18.51
N GLY A 556 -0.81 -12.68 -19.36
CA GLY A 556 -1.48 -11.39 -19.19
C GLY A 556 -2.32 -11.31 -17.91
N PHE A 557 -2.97 -12.41 -17.52
CA PHE A 557 -3.73 -12.50 -16.28
C PHE A 557 -2.83 -12.45 -15.05
N ILE A 558 -1.67 -13.13 -15.06
CA ILE A 558 -0.63 -13.05 -14.02
C ILE A 558 -0.15 -11.60 -13.86
N GLY A 559 0.11 -10.91 -14.99
CA GLY A 559 0.53 -9.51 -14.99
C GLY A 559 -0.47 -8.61 -14.27
N ARG A 560 -1.73 -8.69 -14.65
CA ARG A 560 -2.82 -7.91 -14.04
C ARG A 560 -3.03 -8.25 -12.57
N LEU A 561 -3.08 -9.54 -12.24
CA LEU A 561 -3.26 -9.97 -10.85
C LEU A 561 -2.10 -9.55 -9.93
N GLY A 562 -0.88 -9.54 -10.47
CA GLY A 562 0.31 -9.03 -9.80
C GLY A 562 0.40 -7.50 -9.72
N ASN A 563 -0.54 -6.75 -10.35
CA ASN A 563 -0.43 -5.30 -10.56
C ASN A 563 0.88 -4.91 -11.25
N PHE A 564 1.37 -5.76 -12.14
CA PHE A 564 2.63 -5.64 -12.86
C PHE A 564 3.87 -5.48 -11.97
N ASP A 565 3.82 -5.93 -10.73
CA ASP A 565 4.97 -6.11 -9.87
C ASP A 565 5.69 -7.42 -10.24
N ILE A 566 6.94 -7.34 -10.71
CA ILE A 566 7.70 -8.50 -11.20
C ILE A 566 7.83 -9.57 -10.13
N ARG A 567 8.08 -9.19 -8.86
CA ARG A 567 8.19 -10.14 -7.74
C ARG A 567 6.88 -10.91 -7.56
N ARG A 568 5.76 -10.18 -7.58
CA ARG A 568 4.43 -10.79 -7.44
C ARG A 568 4.09 -11.68 -8.63
N MET A 569 4.41 -11.25 -9.85
CA MET A 569 4.18 -12.06 -11.06
C MET A 569 4.92 -13.40 -11.00
N LEU A 570 6.19 -13.39 -10.61
CA LEU A 570 6.97 -14.61 -10.46
C LEU A 570 6.42 -15.53 -9.35
N ARG A 571 6.01 -14.97 -8.21
CA ARG A 571 5.37 -15.74 -7.12
C ARG A 571 4.01 -16.33 -7.53
N ILE A 572 3.21 -15.61 -8.32
CA ILE A 572 1.96 -16.15 -8.88
C ILE A 572 2.26 -17.32 -9.81
N ALA A 573 3.24 -17.16 -10.71
CA ALA A 573 3.63 -18.23 -11.63
C ALA A 573 4.15 -19.47 -10.87
N GLU A 574 4.98 -19.28 -9.85
CA GLU A 574 5.44 -20.34 -8.95
C GLU A 574 4.27 -21.05 -8.26
N ARG A 575 3.35 -20.29 -7.68
CA ARG A 575 2.15 -20.84 -7.01
C ARG A 575 1.28 -21.68 -7.95
N ILE A 576 1.09 -21.23 -9.18
CA ILE A 576 0.34 -21.99 -10.19
C ILE A 576 1.08 -23.30 -10.52
N PHE A 577 2.38 -23.19 -10.76
CA PHE A 577 3.19 -24.32 -11.23
C PHE A 577 3.33 -25.41 -10.16
N LEU A 578 3.52 -25.04 -8.89
CA LEU A 578 3.70 -25.98 -7.80
C LEU A 578 2.39 -26.59 -7.28
N SER A 579 1.25 -26.07 -7.74
CA SER A 579 -0.04 -26.55 -7.28
C SER A 579 -0.36 -27.95 -7.77
N PRO A 580 -0.81 -28.88 -6.88
CA PRO A 580 -1.28 -30.20 -7.28
C PRO A 580 -2.46 -30.17 -8.27
N GLU A 581 -3.18 -29.04 -8.37
CA GLU A 581 -4.31 -28.85 -9.28
C GLU A 581 -3.87 -28.70 -10.75
N LEU A 582 -2.63 -28.28 -11.00
CA LEU A 582 -2.09 -28.14 -12.37
C LEU A 582 -1.84 -29.50 -13.02
N LYS A 583 -1.55 -30.55 -12.20
CA LYS A 583 -1.24 -31.91 -12.67
C LYS A 583 -0.07 -31.92 -13.67
N ILE A 584 1.08 -31.47 -13.23
CA ILE A 584 2.30 -31.36 -14.05
C ILE A 584 2.63 -32.69 -14.72
N ASP A 585 2.43 -33.82 -14.04
CA ASP A 585 2.65 -35.16 -14.58
C ASP A 585 1.86 -35.42 -15.88
N ASP A 586 0.63 -34.89 -15.99
CA ASP A 586 -0.18 -35.05 -17.20
C ASP A 586 0.39 -34.22 -18.37
N ILE A 587 0.93 -33.01 -18.06
CA ILE A 587 1.55 -32.12 -19.07
C ILE A 587 2.82 -32.75 -19.61
N ILE A 588 3.63 -33.36 -18.75
CA ILE A 588 4.86 -34.06 -19.15
C ILE A 588 4.53 -35.31 -19.97
N LYS A 589 3.55 -36.12 -19.53
CA LYS A 589 3.16 -37.33 -20.28
C LYS A 589 2.64 -37.05 -21.67
N SER A 590 1.91 -35.94 -21.85
CA SER A 590 1.39 -35.57 -23.17
C SER A 590 2.47 -35.37 -24.24
N ARG A 591 3.69 -35.03 -23.79
CA ARG A 591 4.86 -34.92 -24.72
C ARG A 591 5.35 -36.26 -25.25
N PHE A 592 5.22 -37.31 -24.46
CA PHE A 592 5.64 -38.68 -24.86
C PHE A 592 4.56 -39.44 -25.63
N GLY A 593 3.29 -39.03 -25.47
CA GLY A 593 2.13 -39.69 -26.08
C GLY A 593 1.62 -39.10 -27.39
N GLY A 594 2.23 -38.03 -27.89
CA GLY A 594 1.82 -37.36 -29.14
C GLY A 594 0.53 -36.52 -29.06
N ASP A 595 -0.15 -36.50 -27.90
CA ASP A 595 -1.33 -35.68 -27.67
C ASP A 595 -0.93 -34.29 -27.18
N SER A 596 -1.35 -33.25 -27.88
CA SER A 596 -1.17 -31.88 -27.44
C SER A 596 -2.11 -31.56 -26.27
N VAL A 597 -1.68 -31.82 -25.05
CA VAL A 597 -2.38 -31.29 -23.87
C VAL A 597 -2.01 -29.80 -23.75
N THR A 598 -2.86 -28.96 -24.29
CA THR A 598 -2.82 -27.52 -23.97
C THR A 598 -3.06 -27.35 -22.48
N ALA A 599 -2.24 -26.56 -21.82
CA ALA A 599 -2.46 -26.21 -20.41
C ALA A 599 -3.88 -25.67 -20.27
N ASN A 600 -4.75 -26.45 -19.65
CA ASN A 600 -6.17 -26.12 -19.57
C ASN A 600 -6.32 -24.92 -18.62
N LEU A 601 -6.79 -23.79 -19.12
CA LEU A 601 -7.08 -22.57 -18.36
C LEU A 601 -7.84 -22.86 -17.05
N PHE A 602 -8.73 -23.84 -17.08
CA PHE A 602 -9.46 -24.31 -15.92
C PHE A 602 -8.53 -24.83 -14.81
N ARG A 603 -7.50 -25.61 -15.14
CA ARG A 603 -6.51 -26.12 -14.17
C ARG A 603 -5.63 -24.98 -13.65
N ALA A 604 -5.22 -24.06 -14.51
CA ALA A 604 -4.44 -22.88 -14.10
C ALA A 604 -5.21 -22.00 -13.10
N HIS A 605 -6.50 -21.74 -13.35
CA HIS A 605 -7.35 -21.03 -12.39
C HIS A 605 -7.52 -21.78 -11.08
N ARG A 606 -7.72 -23.10 -11.10
CA ARG A 606 -7.78 -23.90 -9.87
C ARG A 606 -6.48 -23.86 -9.09
N ALA A 607 -5.36 -24.04 -9.79
CA ALA A 607 -4.03 -23.97 -9.22
C ALA A 607 -3.77 -22.60 -8.54
N LEU A 608 -4.15 -21.51 -9.21
CA LEU A 608 -4.02 -20.16 -8.68
C LEU A 608 -4.88 -19.94 -7.43
N ILE A 609 -6.15 -20.37 -7.46
CA ILE A 609 -7.11 -20.13 -6.38
C ILE A 609 -6.78 -20.98 -5.15
N LYS A 610 -6.54 -22.27 -5.33
CA LYS A 610 -6.29 -23.20 -4.23
C LYS A 610 -4.82 -23.26 -3.81
N GLY A 611 -3.89 -23.04 -4.77
CA GLY A 611 -2.48 -23.27 -4.54
C GLY A 611 -2.21 -24.71 -4.16
N GLU A 612 -1.59 -24.93 -3.02
CA GLU A 612 -1.27 -26.26 -2.48
C GLU A 612 -2.32 -26.81 -1.51
N TYR A 613 -3.45 -26.12 -1.32
CA TYR A 613 -4.47 -26.49 -0.35
C TYR A 613 -5.62 -27.27 -0.99
N ASP A 614 -6.38 -27.98 -0.17
CA ASP A 614 -7.56 -28.73 -0.59
C ASP A 614 -8.75 -27.81 -0.93
N ARG A 615 -8.74 -26.57 -0.44
CA ARG A 615 -9.76 -25.54 -0.65
C ARG A 615 -9.12 -24.16 -0.71
N PHE A 616 -9.87 -23.16 -1.15
CA PHE A 616 -9.45 -21.77 -1.07
C PHE A 616 -9.42 -21.31 0.39
N SER A 617 -8.37 -20.60 0.77
CA SER A 617 -8.24 -19.87 2.02
C SER A 617 -7.63 -18.50 1.73
N GLU A 618 -8.31 -17.44 2.14
CA GLU A 618 -7.84 -16.07 1.94
C GLU A 618 -6.61 -15.74 2.79
N ALA A 619 -6.42 -16.46 3.91
CA ALA A 619 -5.22 -16.37 4.75
C ALA A 619 -3.98 -16.93 4.04
N GLU A 620 -4.18 -17.98 3.22
CA GLU A 620 -3.10 -18.69 2.51
C GLU A 620 -2.93 -18.22 1.07
N ASN A 621 -3.74 -17.27 0.62
CA ASN A 621 -3.70 -16.73 -0.73
C ASN A 621 -3.72 -15.21 -0.73
N GLU A 622 -2.55 -14.60 -0.93
CA GLU A 622 -2.40 -13.14 -0.99
C GLU A 622 -2.83 -12.52 -2.34
N PHE A 623 -3.07 -13.35 -3.37
CA PHE A 623 -3.34 -12.88 -4.73
C PHE A 623 -4.81 -12.89 -5.09
N ILE A 624 -5.57 -13.82 -4.53
CA ILE A 624 -7.01 -13.97 -4.77
C ILE A 624 -7.79 -13.55 -3.53
N SER A 625 -8.82 -12.77 -3.74
CA SER A 625 -9.77 -12.37 -2.71
C SER A 625 -11.17 -12.90 -3.01
N ASN A 626 -11.91 -13.24 -1.95
CA ASN A 626 -13.31 -13.60 -2.09
C ASN A 626 -14.20 -12.36 -2.12
N VAL A 627 -14.60 -11.94 -3.32
CA VAL A 627 -15.40 -10.73 -3.52
C VAL A 627 -16.83 -10.85 -2.93
N PHE A 628 -17.31 -12.08 -2.70
CA PHE A 628 -18.64 -12.35 -2.15
C PHE A 628 -18.69 -12.43 -0.62
N GLN A 629 -17.56 -12.36 0.04
CA GLN A 629 -17.49 -12.49 1.50
C GLN A 629 -18.05 -11.27 2.20
N THR A 630 -18.93 -11.50 3.17
CA THR A 630 -19.48 -10.50 4.07
C THR A 630 -18.95 -10.71 5.49
N ASP A 631 -18.89 -9.63 6.28
CA ASP A 631 -18.57 -9.71 7.69
C ASP A 631 -19.80 -10.26 8.44
N PRO A 632 -19.68 -11.39 9.18
CA PRO A 632 -20.79 -11.94 9.93
C PRO A 632 -21.28 -11.02 11.05
N GLN A 633 -20.42 -10.15 11.57
CA GLN A 633 -20.78 -9.18 12.61
C GLN A 633 -21.47 -7.94 12.00
N ARG A 634 -21.28 -7.71 10.71
CA ARG A 634 -21.84 -6.58 9.97
C ARG A 634 -22.41 -7.08 8.63
N PRO A 635 -23.52 -7.81 8.67
CA PRO A 635 -24.06 -8.41 7.47
C PRO A 635 -24.53 -7.35 6.47
N GLY A 636 -23.85 -7.28 5.33
CA GLY A 636 -24.14 -6.38 4.21
C GLY A 636 -24.60 -7.14 2.96
N PRO A 637 -24.88 -6.42 1.86
CA PRO A 637 -25.14 -7.03 0.57
C PRO A 637 -23.91 -7.85 0.12
N PRO A 638 -24.06 -9.13 -0.24
CA PRO A 638 -22.92 -9.98 -0.61
C PRO A 638 -22.22 -9.56 -1.91
N LEU A 639 -22.85 -8.74 -2.72
CA LEU A 639 -22.28 -8.18 -3.95
C LEU A 639 -21.68 -6.78 -3.76
N LEU A 640 -21.62 -6.23 -2.54
CA LEU A 640 -21.15 -4.86 -2.32
C LEU A 640 -19.73 -4.64 -2.86
N GLY A 641 -18.80 -5.54 -2.57
CA GLY A 641 -17.43 -5.47 -3.11
C GLY A 641 -17.38 -5.53 -4.64
N PHE A 642 -18.24 -6.34 -5.25
CA PHE A 642 -18.37 -6.43 -6.70
C PHE A 642 -18.91 -5.10 -7.29
N TYR A 643 -19.94 -4.50 -6.67
CA TYR A 643 -20.48 -3.22 -7.14
C TYR A 643 -19.47 -2.09 -7.04
N LEU A 644 -18.71 -2.03 -5.95
CA LEU A 644 -17.65 -1.04 -5.80
C LEU A 644 -16.59 -1.17 -6.89
N LEU A 645 -16.09 -2.37 -7.15
CA LEU A 645 -15.14 -2.62 -8.24
C LEU A 645 -15.76 -2.29 -9.62
N TRP A 646 -17.03 -2.62 -9.83
CA TRP A 646 -17.73 -2.31 -11.08
C TRP A 646 -17.84 -0.81 -11.33
N LEU A 647 -18.25 -0.04 -10.33
CA LEU A 647 -18.37 1.42 -10.43
C LEU A 647 -17.01 2.08 -10.71
N LEU A 648 -15.97 1.66 -10.00
CA LEU A 648 -14.61 2.14 -10.21
C LEU A 648 -14.08 1.79 -11.60
N ARG A 649 -14.41 0.59 -12.13
CA ARG A 649 -14.11 0.21 -13.51
C ARG A 649 -14.83 1.11 -14.51
N GLN A 650 -16.11 1.41 -14.31
CA GLN A 650 -16.85 2.31 -15.19
C GLN A 650 -16.24 3.72 -15.19
N ARG A 651 -15.80 4.20 -14.04
CA ARG A 651 -15.10 5.48 -13.92
C ARG A 651 -13.80 5.46 -14.72
N LEU A 652 -13.01 4.38 -14.64
CA LEU A 652 -11.79 4.20 -15.41
C LEU A 652 -12.06 4.25 -16.91
N TYR A 653 -13.11 3.58 -17.42
CA TYR A 653 -13.42 3.57 -18.85
C TYR A 653 -14.08 4.84 -19.37
N SER A 654 -14.72 5.63 -18.50
CA SER A 654 -15.25 6.95 -18.87
C SER A 654 -14.16 8.02 -18.92
N PHE A 655 -12.99 7.74 -18.34
CA PHE A 655 -11.84 8.62 -18.38
C PHE A 655 -11.23 8.64 -19.79
N ARG A 656 -11.09 9.85 -20.36
CA ARG A 656 -10.43 10.01 -21.67
C ARG A 656 -8.92 10.19 -21.47
N PRO A 657 -8.06 9.50 -22.26
CA PRO A 657 -6.60 9.64 -22.15
C PRO A 657 -6.08 11.06 -22.33
N ASN A 658 -6.83 11.92 -23.01
CA ASN A 658 -6.52 13.34 -23.22
C ASN A 658 -7.06 14.27 -22.12
N ASP A 659 -7.73 13.70 -21.12
CA ASP A 659 -8.21 14.50 -19.99
C ASP A 659 -7.02 14.86 -19.11
N ASP A 660 -6.75 16.18 -19.00
CA ASP A 660 -5.58 16.68 -18.26
C ASP A 660 -5.70 16.44 -16.75
N ASN A 661 -6.87 16.08 -16.24
CA ASN A 661 -7.09 15.84 -14.84
C ASN A 661 -7.17 14.34 -14.49
N VAL A 662 -6.04 13.75 -14.06
CA VAL A 662 -5.94 12.36 -13.60
C VAL A 662 -6.85 12.06 -12.40
N GLU A 663 -7.19 13.07 -11.61
CA GLU A 663 -8.14 12.92 -10.50
C GLU A 663 -9.53 12.48 -10.99
N ASN A 664 -9.88 12.79 -12.24
CA ASN A 664 -11.14 12.37 -12.85
C ASN A 664 -11.28 10.84 -13.02
N ARG A 665 -10.17 10.11 -12.98
CA ARG A 665 -10.14 8.64 -12.94
C ARG A 665 -10.58 8.10 -11.57
N HIS A 666 -10.40 8.89 -10.51
CA HIS A 666 -10.68 8.51 -9.14
C HIS A 666 -12.12 8.91 -8.76
N TRP A 667 -12.68 8.19 -7.82
CA TRP A 667 -13.95 8.49 -7.21
C TRP A 667 -13.74 8.81 -5.75
N ALA A 668 -14.37 9.88 -5.24
CA ALA A 668 -14.28 10.18 -3.81
C ALA A 668 -15.02 9.09 -3.00
N ALA A 669 -14.39 8.58 -1.96
CA ALA A 669 -14.99 7.53 -1.13
C ALA A 669 -16.33 7.97 -0.53
N ILE A 670 -16.46 9.26 -0.17
CA ILE A 670 -17.71 9.83 0.32
C ILE A 670 -18.85 9.78 -0.71
N GLU A 671 -18.56 9.99 -1.99
CA GLU A 671 -19.59 9.92 -3.05
C GLU A 671 -20.10 8.48 -3.20
N LEU A 672 -19.22 7.47 -3.07
CA LEU A 672 -19.64 6.07 -3.05
C LEU A 672 -20.47 5.74 -1.81
N CYS A 673 -20.09 6.24 -0.63
CA CYS A 673 -20.89 6.08 0.58
C CYS A 673 -22.30 6.66 0.40
N GLN A 674 -22.41 7.89 -0.10
CA GLN A 674 -23.71 8.55 -0.36
C GLN A 674 -24.56 7.80 -1.40
N LEU A 675 -23.92 7.29 -2.46
CA LEU A 675 -24.60 6.49 -3.47
C LEU A 675 -25.20 5.21 -2.87
N PHE A 676 -24.45 4.49 -2.03
CA PHE A 676 -24.91 3.26 -1.40
C PHE A 676 -25.86 3.52 -0.23
N GLU A 677 -25.75 4.65 0.47
CA GLU A 677 -26.74 5.07 1.48
C GLU A 677 -28.13 5.19 0.85
N GLY A 678 -28.22 5.77 -0.35
CA GLY A 678 -29.46 5.78 -1.13
C GLY A 678 -29.99 4.39 -1.52
N CYS A 679 -29.17 3.35 -1.44
CA CYS A 679 -29.56 1.95 -1.62
C CYS A 679 -29.84 1.22 -0.29
N GLY A 680 -29.77 1.91 0.85
CA GLY A 680 -30.00 1.34 2.19
C GLY A 680 -28.78 0.69 2.81
N VAL A 681 -27.56 0.94 2.30
CA VAL A 681 -26.31 0.45 2.86
C VAL A 681 -25.63 1.57 3.66
N THR A 682 -25.25 1.27 4.90
CA THR A 682 -24.61 2.26 5.77
C THR A 682 -23.20 2.58 5.33
N GLU A 683 -22.74 3.80 5.63
CA GLU A 683 -21.37 4.25 5.36
C GLU A 683 -20.32 3.27 5.91
N ASP A 684 -20.51 2.76 7.15
CA ASP A 684 -19.59 1.81 7.78
C ASP A 684 -19.37 0.54 6.95
N LEU A 685 -20.44 0.02 6.33
CA LEU A 685 -20.35 -1.18 5.48
C LEU A 685 -19.60 -0.88 4.18
N VAL A 686 -19.87 0.28 3.57
CA VAL A 686 -19.16 0.71 2.36
C VAL A 686 -17.68 0.91 2.66
N MET A 687 -17.34 1.63 3.73
CA MET A 687 -15.96 1.89 4.12
C MET A 687 -15.21 0.61 4.53
N SER A 688 -15.86 -0.30 5.26
CA SER A 688 -15.28 -1.60 5.57
C SER A 688 -14.98 -2.41 4.31
N SER A 689 -15.88 -2.39 3.33
CA SER A 689 -15.68 -3.06 2.04
C SER A 689 -14.56 -2.40 1.23
N LEU A 690 -14.48 -1.06 1.19
CA LEU A 690 -13.41 -0.33 0.52
C LEU A 690 -12.05 -0.62 1.14
N ASN A 691 -11.93 -0.58 2.48
CA ASN A 691 -10.68 -0.89 3.17
C ASN A 691 -10.24 -2.33 2.90
N ARG A 692 -11.17 -3.29 2.91
CA ARG A 692 -10.86 -4.67 2.55
C ARG A 692 -10.34 -4.80 1.11
N LEU A 693 -10.96 -4.12 0.14
CA LEU A 693 -10.48 -4.10 -1.24
C LEU A 693 -9.10 -3.43 -1.36
N TYR A 694 -8.85 -2.40 -0.55
CA TYR A 694 -7.58 -1.67 -0.49
C TYR A 694 -6.46 -2.56 0.09
N ASP A 695 -6.70 -3.21 1.24
CA ASP A 695 -5.76 -4.14 1.88
C ASP A 695 -5.38 -5.29 0.96
N ARG A 696 -6.34 -5.75 0.16
CA ARG A 696 -6.14 -6.78 -0.88
C ARG A 696 -5.54 -6.22 -2.19
N ARG A 697 -5.24 -4.94 -2.24
CA ARG A 697 -4.63 -4.25 -3.40
C ARG A 697 -5.47 -4.32 -4.68
N LEU A 698 -6.79 -4.44 -4.55
CA LEU A 698 -7.72 -4.41 -5.68
C LEU A 698 -8.07 -2.99 -6.12
N ILE A 699 -7.91 -2.04 -5.22
CA ILE A 699 -8.07 -0.60 -5.44
C ILE A 699 -6.85 0.14 -4.91
N GLU A 700 -6.72 1.39 -5.29
CA GLU A 700 -5.68 2.31 -4.82
C GLU A 700 -6.29 3.65 -4.42
N ALA A 701 -5.64 4.35 -3.52
CA ALA A 701 -5.93 5.74 -3.20
C ALA A 701 -5.13 6.67 -4.11
N LEU A 702 -5.65 7.86 -4.38
CA LEU A 702 -4.95 8.92 -5.11
C LEU A 702 -3.69 9.35 -4.35
N ASP A 703 -3.78 9.46 -3.02
CA ASP A 703 -2.59 9.60 -2.17
C ASP A 703 -2.03 8.20 -1.86
N PRO A 704 -0.89 7.84 -2.41
CA PRO A 704 -0.32 6.51 -2.22
C PRO A 704 0.20 6.23 -0.80
N ASN A 705 0.25 7.24 0.08
CA ASN A 705 0.70 7.10 1.47
C ASN A 705 -0.43 6.76 2.45
N VAL A 706 -1.66 6.67 1.95
CA VAL A 706 -2.81 6.25 2.76
C VAL A 706 -2.59 4.83 3.25
N GLU A 707 -2.62 4.62 4.56
CA GLU A 707 -2.59 3.28 5.17
C GLU A 707 -3.98 2.66 5.20
N HIS A 708 -5.00 3.47 5.50
CA HIS A 708 -6.41 3.11 5.53
C HIS A 708 -7.23 4.14 4.78
N VAL A 709 -8.09 3.70 3.87
CA VAL A 709 -8.99 4.57 3.12
C VAL A 709 -9.99 5.23 4.06
N SER A 710 -10.01 6.55 4.04
CA SER A 710 -10.98 7.40 4.71
C SER A 710 -12.03 7.95 3.73
N VAL A 711 -13.08 8.55 4.25
CA VAL A 711 -14.14 9.16 3.41
C VAL A 711 -13.63 10.33 2.55
N ALA A 712 -12.54 10.97 2.96
CA ALA A 712 -11.92 12.08 2.24
C ALA A 712 -11.05 11.64 1.06
N ASP A 713 -10.71 10.34 0.99
CA ASP A 713 -9.81 9.82 -0.03
C ASP A 713 -10.51 9.64 -1.36
N LYS A 714 -9.74 9.84 -2.43
CA LYS A 714 -10.14 9.51 -3.79
C LYS A 714 -9.51 8.17 -4.18
N ILE A 715 -10.32 7.27 -4.71
CA ILE A 715 -9.93 5.88 -4.99
C ILE A 715 -10.16 5.49 -6.45
N ALA A 716 -9.34 4.59 -6.95
CA ALA A 716 -9.44 4.00 -8.28
C ALA A 716 -9.25 2.48 -8.25
N ILE A 717 -9.73 1.79 -9.28
CA ILE A 717 -9.51 0.36 -9.45
C ILE A 717 -8.08 0.10 -9.95
N LYS A 718 -7.46 -0.95 -9.40
CA LYS A 718 -6.18 -1.48 -9.90
C LYS A 718 -6.39 -2.61 -10.91
N GLU A 719 -5.31 -3.00 -11.57
CA GLU A 719 -5.32 -4.13 -12.51
C GLU A 719 -5.74 -5.44 -11.85
N SER A 720 -5.33 -5.68 -10.60
CA SER A 720 -5.82 -6.84 -9.83
C SER A 720 -7.32 -6.77 -9.54
N GLY A 721 -7.88 -5.58 -9.35
CA GLY A 721 -9.34 -5.39 -9.22
C GLY A 721 -10.07 -5.71 -10.52
N LEU A 722 -9.53 -5.28 -11.67
CA LEU A 722 -10.05 -5.66 -12.99
C LEU A 722 -9.98 -7.19 -13.21
N ALA A 723 -8.87 -7.82 -12.82
CA ALA A 723 -8.72 -9.27 -12.88
C ALA A 723 -9.76 -9.99 -11.99
N HIS A 724 -10.08 -9.47 -10.79
CA HIS A 724 -11.11 -10.04 -9.94
C HIS A 724 -12.53 -9.87 -10.52
N LEU A 725 -12.84 -8.73 -11.13
CA LEU A 725 -14.10 -8.59 -11.88
C LEU A 725 -14.20 -9.63 -13.00
N GLU A 726 -13.10 -9.86 -13.72
CA GLU A 726 -13.06 -10.89 -14.77
C GLU A 726 -13.26 -12.29 -14.20
N LEU A 727 -12.67 -12.61 -13.05
CA LEU A 727 -12.90 -13.89 -12.36
C LEU A 727 -14.37 -14.07 -11.99
N VAL A 728 -15.02 -13.06 -11.41
CA VAL A 728 -16.45 -13.14 -11.06
C VAL A 728 -17.31 -13.35 -12.31
N LEU A 729 -17.01 -12.63 -13.37
CA LEU A 729 -17.85 -12.62 -14.58
C LEU A 729 -17.60 -13.82 -15.49
N ASN A 730 -16.37 -14.28 -15.64
CA ASN A 730 -15.94 -15.22 -16.67
C ASN A 730 -15.41 -16.56 -16.14
N SER A 731 -14.95 -16.63 -14.87
CA SER A 731 -14.39 -17.86 -14.33
C SER A 731 -15.44 -18.67 -13.55
N THR A 732 -15.91 -19.76 -14.14
CA THR A 732 -16.79 -20.71 -13.43
C THR A 732 -16.08 -21.34 -12.22
N VAL A 733 -14.76 -21.57 -12.33
CA VAL A 733 -13.93 -22.11 -11.25
C VAL A 733 -13.89 -21.18 -10.04
N TYR A 734 -13.74 -19.87 -10.29
CA TYR A 734 -13.68 -18.89 -9.21
C TYR A 734 -14.99 -18.89 -8.42
N VAL A 735 -16.12 -18.78 -9.10
CA VAL A 735 -17.43 -18.75 -8.43
C VAL A 735 -17.72 -20.05 -7.69
N GLU A 736 -17.34 -21.21 -8.30
CA GLU A 736 -17.44 -22.54 -7.65
C GLU A 736 -16.62 -22.58 -6.35
N GLN A 737 -15.35 -22.18 -6.40
CA GLN A 737 -14.48 -22.22 -5.22
C GLN A 737 -14.95 -21.23 -4.14
N MET A 738 -15.42 -20.06 -4.52
CA MET A 738 -15.99 -19.10 -3.57
C MET A 738 -17.29 -19.66 -2.95
N ALA A 739 -18.13 -20.35 -3.72
CA ALA A 739 -19.34 -20.99 -3.21
C ALA A 739 -19.07 -21.99 -2.08
N LEU A 740 -17.94 -22.70 -2.16
CA LEU A 740 -17.56 -23.70 -1.16
C LEU A 740 -17.08 -23.08 0.16
N VAL A 741 -16.52 -21.89 0.14
CA VAL A 741 -15.83 -21.28 1.30
C VAL A 741 -16.46 -19.98 1.79
N THR A 742 -17.48 -19.46 1.11
CA THR A 742 -18.23 -18.31 1.60
C THR A 742 -19.18 -18.72 2.71
N GLY A 743 -19.20 -17.94 3.80
CA GLY A 743 -20.17 -18.12 4.87
C GLY A 743 -21.60 -17.80 4.38
N LEU A 744 -22.48 -18.76 4.47
CA LEU A 744 -23.89 -18.65 4.08
C LEU A 744 -24.73 -18.49 5.36
N ASN A 745 -25.75 -17.63 5.32
CA ASN A 745 -26.67 -17.47 6.46
C ASN A 745 -27.92 -18.38 6.38
N GLU A 746 -28.05 -19.17 5.33
CA GLU A 746 -29.12 -20.15 5.15
C GLU A 746 -28.57 -21.57 5.11
N LEU A 747 -29.02 -22.41 6.07
CA LEU A 747 -28.64 -23.82 6.14
C LEU A 747 -29.05 -24.59 4.89
N SER A 748 -30.24 -24.30 4.34
CA SER A 748 -30.76 -24.92 3.12
C SER A 748 -29.87 -24.69 1.91
N ALA A 749 -29.35 -23.48 1.75
CA ALA A 749 -28.42 -23.13 0.66
C ALA A 749 -27.08 -23.88 0.83
N ARG A 750 -26.56 -23.95 2.07
CA ARG A 750 -25.36 -24.72 2.39
C ARG A 750 -25.55 -26.21 2.04
N ASP A 751 -26.67 -26.80 2.41
CA ASP A 751 -26.96 -28.22 2.19
C ASP A 751 -27.20 -28.56 0.71
N GLU A 752 -27.79 -27.66 -0.05
CA GLU A 752 -27.91 -27.77 -1.50
C GLU A 752 -26.51 -27.78 -2.16
N ILE A 753 -25.66 -26.84 -1.84
CA ILE A 753 -24.29 -26.75 -2.41
C ILE A 753 -23.46 -27.98 -2.00
N LYS A 754 -23.61 -28.45 -0.73
CA LYS A 754 -22.91 -29.64 -0.23
C LYS A 754 -23.31 -30.89 -0.97
N ARG A 755 -24.62 -31.09 -1.26
CA ARG A 755 -25.10 -32.20 -2.07
C ARG A 755 -24.53 -32.17 -3.48
N ASN A 756 -24.53 -31.01 -4.12
CA ASN A 756 -23.99 -30.85 -5.47
C ASN A 756 -22.47 -31.14 -5.49
N LEU A 757 -21.74 -30.79 -4.43
CA LEU A 757 -20.32 -31.13 -4.26
C LEU A 757 -20.14 -32.67 -4.19
N GLN A 758 -20.95 -33.37 -3.40
CA GLN A 758 -20.89 -34.83 -3.26
C GLN A 758 -21.21 -35.55 -4.58
N GLN A 759 -22.07 -34.97 -5.40
CA GLN A 759 -22.44 -35.51 -6.72
C GLN A 759 -21.43 -35.14 -7.82
N GLY A 760 -20.43 -34.29 -7.54
CA GLY A 760 -19.45 -33.81 -8.52
C GLY A 760 -20.04 -32.84 -9.54
N SER A 761 -21.18 -32.23 -9.26
CA SER A 761 -21.91 -31.33 -10.16
C SER A 761 -21.46 -29.88 -9.99
N PHE A 762 -20.27 -29.54 -10.47
CA PHE A 762 -19.66 -28.21 -10.28
C PHE A 762 -20.47 -27.04 -10.85
N GLY A 763 -21.16 -27.25 -11.97
CA GLY A 763 -22.06 -26.24 -12.55
C GLY A 763 -23.25 -25.93 -11.63
N ASP A 764 -23.80 -26.96 -10.97
CA ASP A 764 -24.94 -26.80 -10.05
C ASP A 764 -24.51 -26.10 -8.73
N ILE A 765 -23.26 -26.32 -8.28
CA ILE A 765 -22.67 -25.58 -7.16
C ILE A 765 -22.71 -24.07 -7.46
N ARG A 766 -22.17 -23.67 -8.60
CA ARG A 766 -22.15 -22.28 -9.03
C ARG A 766 -23.55 -21.68 -9.10
N ASP A 767 -24.47 -22.39 -9.75
CA ASP A 767 -25.82 -21.89 -9.98
C ASP A 767 -26.62 -21.78 -8.66
N ALA A 768 -26.48 -22.74 -7.75
CA ALA A 768 -27.07 -22.68 -6.41
C ALA A 768 -26.52 -21.48 -5.62
N PHE A 769 -25.20 -21.26 -5.66
CA PHE A 769 -24.56 -20.14 -4.98
C PHE A 769 -25.01 -18.79 -5.55
N LEU A 770 -25.01 -18.62 -6.88
CA LEU A 770 -25.43 -17.36 -7.48
C LEU A 770 -26.92 -17.06 -7.21
N ARG A 771 -27.80 -18.08 -7.17
CA ARG A 771 -29.21 -17.90 -6.76
C ARG A 771 -29.29 -17.39 -5.32
N TYR A 772 -28.55 -18.03 -4.41
CA TYR A 772 -28.49 -17.61 -3.00
C TYR A 772 -27.99 -16.16 -2.88
N VAL A 773 -26.83 -15.84 -3.46
CA VAL A 773 -26.25 -14.49 -3.43
C VAL A 773 -27.22 -13.46 -3.98
N SER A 774 -27.86 -13.75 -5.12
CA SER A 774 -28.82 -12.84 -5.74
C SER A 774 -30.08 -12.62 -4.87
N LYS A 775 -30.53 -13.65 -4.18
CA LYS A 775 -31.67 -13.57 -3.24
C LYS A 775 -31.34 -12.66 -2.06
N ILE A 776 -30.20 -12.90 -1.40
CA ILE A 776 -29.77 -12.12 -0.23
C ILE A 776 -29.47 -10.66 -0.62
N ASP A 777 -28.76 -10.47 -1.72
CA ASP A 777 -28.46 -9.12 -2.24
C ASP A 777 -29.72 -8.32 -2.50
N ASN A 778 -30.72 -8.93 -3.13
CA ASN A 778 -32.01 -8.27 -3.41
C ASN A 778 -32.78 -7.88 -2.15
N GLY A 779 -32.62 -8.65 -1.07
CA GLY A 779 -33.23 -8.34 0.22
C GLY A 779 -32.51 -7.25 1.01
N ARG A 780 -31.19 -7.03 0.76
CA ARG A 780 -30.37 -6.09 1.51
C ARG A 780 -30.00 -4.81 0.78
N LEU A 781 -30.12 -4.78 -0.55
CA LEU A 781 -29.80 -3.63 -1.38
C LEU A 781 -31.03 -3.14 -2.13
N GLY A 782 -31.63 -2.05 -1.69
CA GLY A 782 -32.77 -1.39 -2.33
C GLY A 782 -32.30 -0.40 -3.40
N VAL A 783 -32.11 -0.84 -4.66
CA VAL A 783 -31.62 0.06 -5.73
C VAL A 783 -32.75 0.89 -6.31
N PRO A 784 -32.71 2.25 -6.16
CA PRO A 784 -33.73 3.13 -6.72
C PRO A 784 -33.81 3.08 -8.25
N PRO A 785 -34.98 3.37 -8.85
CA PRO A 785 -35.17 3.27 -10.31
C PRO A 785 -34.61 4.45 -11.13
N ASN A 786 -34.11 5.50 -10.46
CA ASN A 786 -33.62 6.70 -11.16
C ASN A 786 -32.28 6.48 -11.86
N GLU A 787 -31.87 7.41 -12.73
CA GLU A 787 -30.66 7.29 -13.57
C GLU A 787 -29.38 7.20 -12.77
N LEU A 788 -29.29 7.85 -11.61
CA LEU A 788 -28.12 7.87 -10.74
C LEU A 788 -27.63 6.45 -10.39
N TYR A 789 -28.55 5.49 -10.26
CA TYR A 789 -28.26 4.10 -9.89
C TYR A 789 -28.21 3.15 -11.09
N SER A 790 -28.20 3.66 -12.33
CA SER A 790 -28.20 2.85 -13.55
C SER A 790 -27.04 1.87 -13.63
N GLN A 791 -25.87 2.28 -13.17
CA GLN A 791 -24.67 1.44 -13.16
C GLN A 791 -24.78 0.26 -12.18
N ILE A 792 -25.35 0.47 -10.99
CA ILE A 792 -25.59 -0.59 -10.00
C ILE A 792 -26.65 -1.56 -10.53
N ARG A 793 -27.73 -1.05 -11.16
CA ARG A 793 -28.74 -1.90 -11.81
C ARG A 793 -28.14 -2.74 -12.94
N SER A 794 -27.27 -2.14 -13.76
CA SER A 794 -26.57 -2.84 -14.83
C SER A 794 -25.70 -3.97 -14.27
N ALA A 795 -24.88 -3.69 -13.25
CA ALA A 795 -24.05 -4.68 -12.58
C ALA A 795 -24.87 -5.83 -12.00
N ARG A 796 -25.96 -5.52 -11.30
CA ARG A 796 -26.90 -6.50 -10.73
C ARG A 796 -27.52 -7.37 -11.83
N SER A 797 -28.02 -6.75 -12.89
CA SER A 797 -28.64 -7.45 -14.03
C SER A 797 -27.64 -8.40 -14.69
N TYR A 798 -26.37 -8.00 -14.79
CA TYR A 798 -25.32 -8.84 -15.35
C TYR A 798 -25.10 -10.10 -14.51
N VAL A 799 -24.92 -9.97 -13.19
CA VAL A 799 -24.76 -11.13 -12.28
C VAL A 799 -25.99 -12.05 -12.36
N TRP A 800 -27.19 -11.49 -12.38
CA TRP A 800 -28.43 -12.28 -12.51
C TRP A 800 -28.55 -12.99 -13.88
N SER A 801 -28.01 -12.43 -14.94
CA SER A 801 -27.98 -13.09 -16.26
C SER A 801 -27.12 -14.36 -16.25
N LEU A 802 -26.09 -14.42 -15.37
CA LEU A 802 -25.26 -15.61 -15.18
C LEU A 802 -26.05 -16.79 -14.64
N VAL A 803 -27.07 -16.52 -13.79
CA VAL A 803 -27.99 -17.54 -13.23
C VAL A 803 -28.96 -18.04 -14.29
N ARG A 804 -29.52 -17.14 -15.11
CA ARG A 804 -30.64 -17.45 -16.01
C ARG A 804 -30.23 -18.13 -17.33
N HIS A 805 -28.98 -17.93 -17.81
CA HIS A 805 -28.55 -18.38 -19.14
C HIS A 805 -27.14 -19.02 -19.14
N PRO A 806 -26.93 -20.18 -18.51
CA PRO A 806 -25.59 -20.79 -18.47
C PRO A 806 -25.07 -21.22 -19.86
N LYS A 807 -25.93 -21.38 -20.88
CA LYS A 807 -25.56 -21.94 -22.20
C LYS A 807 -25.21 -20.91 -23.29
N LYS A 808 -25.47 -19.60 -23.15
CA LYS A 808 -25.24 -18.59 -24.20
C LYS A 808 -23.83 -17.98 -24.23
N ARG A 809 -22.88 -18.48 -23.47
CA ARG A 809 -21.55 -17.87 -23.26
C ARG A 809 -20.49 -18.14 -24.33
N ARG A 810 -20.80 -18.90 -25.41
CA ARG A 810 -19.78 -19.23 -26.47
C ARG A 810 -19.63 -18.22 -27.62
N ALA A 811 -20.45 -17.18 -27.69
CA ALA A 811 -20.37 -16.20 -28.75
C ALA A 811 -20.55 -14.78 -28.22
N GLY A 812 -19.49 -14.04 -28.05
CA GLY A 812 -19.53 -12.59 -28.00
C GLY A 812 -19.01 -11.91 -26.73
N ILE A 813 -17.71 -12.01 -26.47
CA ILE A 813 -16.95 -10.90 -25.90
C ILE A 813 -15.64 -10.84 -26.70
N LYS A 814 -15.68 -10.07 -27.79
CA LYS A 814 -14.48 -9.47 -28.36
C LYS A 814 -14.26 -8.17 -27.61
N ALA A 815 -13.05 -8.02 -27.05
CA ALA A 815 -12.29 -6.91 -26.47
C ALA A 815 -13.06 -5.66 -26.02
#